data_ee4fe759a4db159e173210cd8b488944
#
_entry.id   ee4fe759a4db159e173210cd8b488944
#
_cell.length_a   1.000
_cell.length_b   1.000
_cell.length_c   1.000
_cell.angle_alpha   90.00
_cell.angle_beta   90.00
_cell.angle_gamma   90.00
#
_symmetry.space_group_name_H-M   'P 1'
#
loop_
_entity.id
_entity.type
_entity.pdbx_description
1 polymer ?
#
loop_
_entity_poly.entity_id
_entity_poly.type
_entity_poly.pdbx_seq_one_letter_code
_entity_poly.pdbx_strand_id
1 'polypeptide(L)'
;MSDSQKHDEEHQSLGDKLKHPFHELKEKLKGTHLHDAKIHLIHEKHKIGKFANLFNPQHRHDEAHEQACDDKRTRIGDEHRFSSYFPERDGNLIKCRPNPRYTGSEFRLDHVLKRRAEAGVKIYVIVYREVEAAITCNSEHTKHALQALCPEGSPGYGNIKVMRHPDHNVLENAADMTFYWAHHEKFIVIDYEMAFIGGLDLCFGRWDNHQHMLSDLHPEGVANEIWPGQDFNNNRVMDFKGVQDWKQNELSKAEYGRMPWHDVSMGVIGPCVYDIAEHFVLRWNFVKRDKYKRDDRFDWLMLRGREGKDEDLVGVQRPKHPVGDYILHPPSPLETKNIVDRGTIHAQIVRSSADWSSGILRDHSIQNAYSEVIRNAKHYVYIENQFFITATGDQQSPVHNTIGKAIVDACVSAGKEGRKFRVIILIPAVPGFAGDLRDDAAIGTRAIMDYQYKSICRGEHSIFEQIRAQGVDPTNHIFIFNLRSYDRLNKTPAVKKQEEESGVKYHEVQRAEAEEIMGEGIHGSADVEGERDKHMGKNEEQKQVDESTRSTDAKRRFEAAKTDSQNCNSVCSVAHHAMAGPGKLSDETWDGDAKEEVENWIQEELYIHAKLLIVDDRIVVCGSSNLNDRSQQGDHDSELSIVMEDTDKITSVMDGQPFEAGRHAATLRRYLWREHLGLLPPQDMDASNDPNAQPPGDDSPNDPWDQDDTYKFVEDPMSEDLWNMWTTNATTNTEVFRHLFHADPDDYVKTFNDYNQFLPPKEVTAGHIFDKFQPQEAIRRRLDEIKGHLVWMPLDYLKDANMAETGLQVNTWTESVYA
;
A
#
# COMPACT_ATOMS: atom_id res chain seq x y z
N MET A 1 -32.16 41.05 39.21
CA MET A 1 -30.87 40.62 38.69
C MET A 1 -31.09 39.24 38.14
N SER A 2 -31.04 39.10 36.83
CA SER A 2 -31.54 37.97 36.09
C SER A 2 -30.49 36.85 35.94
N ASP A 3 -30.94 35.61 35.79
CA ASP A 3 -30.14 34.41 35.64
C ASP A 3 -29.07 34.47 34.48
N SER A 4 -29.17 35.46 33.60
CA SER A 4 -28.18 35.69 32.53
C SER A 4 -26.82 36.18 33.02
N GLN A 5 -26.74 36.89 34.14
CA GLN A 5 -25.47 37.40 34.70
C GLN A 5 -24.66 36.32 35.41
N LYS A 6 -25.33 35.27 35.94
CA LYS A 6 -24.62 34.13 36.57
C LYS A 6 -23.95 33.21 35.51
N HIS A 7 -24.53 33.11 34.33
CA HIS A 7 -23.95 32.29 33.25
C HIS A 7 -22.69 32.92 32.62
N ASP A 8 -22.66 34.25 32.53
CA ASP A 8 -21.50 34.97 31.97
C ASP A 8 -20.29 35.01 32.93
N GLU A 9 -20.52 35.00 34.24
CA GLU A 9 -19.43 34.96 35.23
C GLU A 9 -18.80 33.54 35.31
N GLU A 10 -19.55 32.46 35.12
CA GLU A 10 -18.99 31.10 35.04
C GLU A 10 -18.19 30.85 33.76
N HIS A 11 -18.59 31.41 32.62
CA HIS A 11 -17.85 31.30 31.35
C HIS A 11 -16.57 32.13 31.34
N GLN A 12 -16.52 33.29 32.00
CA GLN A 12 -15.31 34.07 32.15
C GLN A 12 -14.27 33.38 33.07
N SER A 13 -14.72 32.70 34.13
CA SER A 13 -13.87 31.99 35.05
C SER A 13 -13.20 30.75 34.41
N LEU A 14 -13.87 30.11 33.45
CA LEU A 14 -13.34 28.92 32.74
C LEU A 14 -12.28 29.33 31.68
N GLY A 15 -12.50 30.44 30.97
CA GLY A 15 -11.56 30.98 29.99
C GLY A 15 -10.25 31.46 30.62
N ASP A 16 -10.32 32.00 31.83
CA ASP A 16 -9.12 32.47 32.57
C ASP A 16 -8.38 31.32 33.24
N LYS A 17 -9.05 30.28 33.67
CA LYS A 17 -8.44 29.05 34.18
C LYS A 17 -7.68 28.26 33.10
N LEU A 18 -8.06 28.36 31.82
CA LEU A 18 -7.36 27.76 30.70
C LEU A 18 -6.16 28.57 30.20
N LYS A 19 -6.12 29.87 30.42
CA LYS A 19 -4.99 30.74 30.03
C LYS A 19 -3.80 30.64 30.98
N HIS A 20 -4.04 30.34 32.23
CA HIS A 20 -2.99 30.29 33.27
C HIS A 20 -1.98 29.16 33.07
N PRO A 21 -2.37 27.92 32.72
CA PRO A 21 -1.42 26.84 32.48
C PRO A 21 -0.51 27.06 31.26
N PHE A 22 -1.04 27.72 30.19
CA PHE A 22 -0.25 27.99 28.99
C PHE A 22 0.81 29.08 29.22
N HIS A 23 0.54 30.04 30.09
CA HIS A 23 1.51 31.10 30.42
C HIS A 23 2.61 30.54 31.33
N GLU A 24 2.31 29.71 32.32
CA GLU A 24 3.29 29.04 33.16
C GLU A 24 4.17 28.07 32.38
N LEU A 25 3.59 27.34 31.40
CA LEU A 25 4.32 26.45 30.53
C LEU A 25 5.34 27.18 29.65
N LYS A 26 4.94 28.33 29.13
CA LYS A 26 5.81 29.19 28.28
C LYS A 26 6.99 29.79 29.06
N GLU A 27 6.82 30.07 30.34
CA GLU A 27 7.91 30.60 31.21
C GLU A 27 8.84 29.48 31.70
N LYS A 28 8.32 28.27 31.95
CA LYS A 28 9.12 27.10 32.35
C LYS A 28 9.97 26.53 31.19
N LEU A 29 9.52 26.69 29.93
CA LEU A 29 10.26 26.23 28.74
C LEU A 29 11.48 27.10 28.41
N LYS A 30 11.64 28.27 29.01
CA LYS A 30 12.77 29.18 28.76
C LYS A 30 14.07 28.79 29.47
N GLY A 31 14.06 27.78 30.33
CA GLY A 31 15.19 27.49 31.23
C GLY A 31 15.68 26.05 31.32
N THR A 32 15.14 25.08 30.55
CA THR A 32 15.49 23.66 30.65
C THR A 32 16.07 23.07 29.37
N HIS A 33 17.04 22.17 29.54
CA HIS A 33 17.60 21.39 28.42
C HIS A 33 16.51 20.65 27.64
N LEU A 34 16.63 20.59 26.33
CA LEU A 34 15.61 20.06 25.39
C LEU A 34 15.06 18.67 25.75
N HIS A 35 15.89 17.83 26.38
CA HIS A 35 15.52 16.46 26.79
C HIS A 35 14.51 16.44 27.96
N ASP A 36 14.76 17.24 28.98
CA ASP A 36 13.87 17.37 30.13
C ASP A 36 12.55 18.06 29.79
N ALA A 37 12.61 19.00 28.82
CA ALA A 37 11.44 19.66 28.27
C ALA A 37 10.53 18.68 27.51
N LYS A 38 11.10 17.70 26.81
CA LYS A 38 10.34 16.67 26.06
C LYS A 38 9.60 15.72 27.00
N ILE A 39 10.27 15.26 28.06
CA ILE A 39 9.64 14.39 29.10
C ILE A 39 8.57 15.17 29.86
N HIS A 40 8.82 16.45 30.14
CA HIS A 40 7.82 17.31 30.80
C HIS A 40 6.63 17.60 29.88
N LEU A 41 6.86 17.77 28.58
CA LEU A 41 5.80 17.99 27.57
C LEU A 41 4.91 16.75 27.42
N ILE A 42 5.50 15.56 27.44
CA ILE A 42 4.77 14.27 27.41
C ILE A 42 3.93 14.13 28.71
N HIS A 43 4.52 14.48 29.85
CA HIS A 43 3.81 14.43 31.14
C HIS A 43 2.68 15.48 31.25
N GLU A 44 2.89 16.67 30.69
CA GLU A 44 1.85 17.72 30.63
C GLU A 44 0.79 17.44 29.55
N LYS A 45 1.16 16.84 28.41
CA LYS A 45 0.20 16.29 27.46
C LYS A 45 -0.69 15.23 28.13
N HIS A 46 -0.10 14.39 28.96
CA HIS A 46 -0.84 13.38 29.76
C HIS A 46 -1.82 14.04 30.75
N LYS A 47 -1.44 15.16 31.38
CA LYS A 47 -2.33 15.90 32.29
C LYS A 47 -3.43 16.66 31.53
N ILE A 48 -3.12 17.20 30.34
CA ILE A 48 -4.11 17.85 29.46
C ILE A 48 -5.05 16.81 28.90
N GLY A 49 -4.55 15.63 28.51
CA GLY A 49 -5.34 14.46 28.12
C GLY A 49 -6.30 14.02 29.23
N LYS A 50 -5.82 13.91 30.48
CA LYS A 50 -6.68 13.64 31.64
C LYS A 50 -7.78 14.68 31.85
N PHE A 51 -7.52 15.94 31.53
CA PHE A 51 -8.52 17.02 31.63
C PHE A 51 -9.51 16.97 30.47
N ALA A 52 -9.05 16.65 29.27
CA ALA A 52 -9.89 16.43 28.09
C ALA A 52 -10.77 15.18 28.26
N ASN A 53 -10.26 14.12 28.90
CA ASN A 53 -10.98 12.89 29.20
C ASN A 53 -12.13 13.08 30.21
N LEU A 54 -12.12 14.14 31.01
CA LEU A 54 -13.27 14.53 31.86
C LEU A 54 -14.49 14.91 31.01
N PHE A 55 -14.27 15.36 29.78
CA PHE A 55 -15.31 15.79 28.83
C PHE A 55 -15.55 14.78 27.69
N ASN A 56 -14.62 13.82 27.50
CA ASN A 56 -14.77 12.75 26.52
C ASN A 56 -14.69 11.37 27.21
N PRO A 57 -15.81 10.76 27.57
CA PRO A 57 -15.85 9.46 28.24
C PRO A 57 -15.41 8.29 27.35
N GLN A 58 -14.98 8.52 26.10
CA GLN A 58 -14.60 7.50 25.14
C GLN A 58 -13.10 7.15 25.23
N HIS A 59 -12.23 8.06 25.66
CA HIS A 59 -10.80 7.81 25.89
C HIS A 59 -10.52 7.60 27.40
N ARG A 60 -10.79 6.40 27.89
CA ARG A 60 -10.64 6.07 29.32
C ARG A 60 -9.36 5.30 29.61
N HIS A 61 -8.21 5.97 29.51
CA HIS A 61 -6.94 5.46 30.06
C HIS A 61 -6.65 5.91 31.50
N ASP A 62 -7.56 6.57 32.14
CA ASP A 62 -7.42 7.06 33.52
C ASP A 62 -7.87 6.05 34.58
N GLU A 63 -8.43 4.91 34.19
CA GLU A 63 -8.72 3.83 35.13
C GLU A 63 -7.42 3.10 35.49
N ALA A 64 -7.13 3.01 36.77
CA ALA A 64 -5.90 2.40 37.30
C ALA A 64 -5.66 0.97 36.80
N HIS A 65 -6.73 0.23 36.49
CA HIS A 65 -6.65 -1.11 35.92
C HIS A 65 -6.15 -1.09 34.46
N GLU A 66 -6.69 -0.20 33.62
CA GLU A 66 -6.27 -0.07 32.23
C GLU A 66 -4.80 0.36 32.15
N GLN A 67 -4.38 1.29 33.02
CA GLN A 67 -2.97 1.69 33.09
C GLN A 67 -2.07 0.51 33.51
N ALA A 68 -2.49 -0.29 34.48
CA ALA A 68 -1.72 -1.47 34.92
C ALA A 68 -1.61 -2.52 33.78
N CYS A 69 -2.65 -2.68 32.98
CA CYS A 69 -2.63 -3.55 31.79
C CYS A 69 -1.65 -3.05 30.73
N ASP A 70 -1.64 -1.74 30.47
CA ASP A 70 -0.72 -1.12 29.52
C ASP A 70 0.73 -1.18 29.98
N ASP A 71 0.99 -0.92 31.26
CA ASP A 71 2.32 -1.07 31.86
C ASP A 71 2.84 -2.51 31.75
N LYS A 72 1.94 -3.49 31.94
CA LYS A 72 2.29 -4.91 31.76
C LYS A 72 2.60 -5.25 30.30
N ARG A 73 1.80 -4.75 29.33
CA ARG A 73 2.04 -4.97 27.90
C ARG A 73 3.36 -4.34 27.46
N THR A 74 3.63 -3.10 27.90
CA THR A 74 4.89 -2.42 27.60
C THR A 74 6.07 -3.20 28.13
N ARG A 75 6.03 -3.66 29.38
CA ARG A 75 7.09 -4.48 29.98
C ARG A 75 7.28 -5.79 29.22
N ILE A 76 6.22 -6.48 28.82
CA ILE A 76 6.30 -7.71 28.02
C ILE A 76 6.94 -7.40 26.66
N GLY A 77 6.55 -6.29 26.01
CA GLY A 77 7.14 -5.86 24.75
C GLY A 77 8.64 -5.60 24.86
N ASP A 78 9.10 -4.98 25.94
CA ASP A 78 10.52 -4.70 26.19
C ASP A 78 11.36 -5.96 26.45
N GLU A 79 10.73 -7.06 26.87
CA GLU A 79 11.38 -8.37 27.07
C GLU A 79 11.54 -9.16 25.75
N HIS A 80 10.82 -8.78 24.68
CA HIS A 80 10.90 -9.43 23.38
C HIS A 80 11.88 -8.73 22.46
N ARG A 81 12.43 -9.48 21.48
CA ARG A 81 13.21 -8.90 20.39
C ARG A 81 12.38 -7.81 19.68
N PHE A 82 13.00 -6.78 19.17
CA PHE A 82 12.37 -5.61 18.55
C PHE A 82 11.41 -4.81 19.43
N SER A 83 11.38 -5.07 20.74
CA SER A 83 10.45 -4.44 21.69
C SER A 83 8.99 -4.52 21.23
N SER A 84 8.59 -5.69 20.70
CA SER A 84 7.24 -5.95 20.27
C SER A 84 6.40 -6.57 21.38
N TYR A 85 5.11 -6.23 21.41
CA TYR A 85 4.15 -6.92 22.27
C TYR A 85 4.07 -8.43 21.98
N PHE A 86 4.27 -8.83 20.72
CA PHE A 86 4.21 -10.22 20.30
C PHE A 86 5.60 -10.88 20.36
N PRO A 87 5.70 -12.12 20.92
CA PRO A 87 6.96 -12.86 20.97
C PRO A 87 7.35 -13.44 19.61
N GLU A 88 8.60 -13.90 19.54
CA GLU A 88 9.06 -14.72 18.42
C GLU A 88 8.35 -16.08 18.41
N ARG A 89 8.09 -16.59 17.20
CA ARG A 89 7.44 -17.87 16.94
C ARG A 89 8.21 -18.69 15.94
N ASP A 90 8.53 -19.93 16.29
CA ASP A 90 9.12 -20.91 15.38
C ASP A 90 8.06 -21.72 14.63
N GLY A 91 8.47 -22.43 13.61
CA GLY A 91 7.63 -23.40 12.91
C GLY A 91 6.60 -22.79 11.97
N ASN A 92 6.82 -21.57 11.45
CA ASN A 92 5.91 -20.92 10.52
C ASN A 92 6.28 -21.26 9.06
N LEU A 93 5.28 -21.44 8.22
CA LEU A 93 5.37 -21.45 6.77
C LEU A 93 4.86 -20.10 6.27
N ILE A 94 5.72 -19.32 5.65
CA ILE A 94 5.35 -18.02 5.09
C ILE A 94 5.83 -17.99 3.65
N LYS A 95 4.93 -17.59 2.75
CA LYS A 95 5.23 -17.40 1.32
C LYS A 95 4.84 -16.00 0.89
N CYS A 96 5.82 -15.27 0.38
CA CYS A 96 5.60 -13.99 -0.29
C CYS A 96 5.30 -14.25 -1.76
N ARG A 97 4.29 -13.57 -2.28
CA ARG A 97 3.93 -13.61 -3.69
C ARG A 97 3.63 -12.20 -4.17
N PRO A 98 4.18 -11.79 -5.31
CA PRO A 98 3.62 -10.66 -6.02
C PRO A 98 2.26 -11.09 -6.59
N ASN A 99 1.23 -10.38 -6.22
CA ASN A 99 -0.12 -10.34 -6.76
C ASN A 99 -0.72 -11.68 -7.29
N PRO A 100 -0.97 -12.71 -6.44
CA PRO A 100 -1.62 -13.93 -6.88
C PRO A 100 -3.03 -13.62 -7.44
N ARG A 101 -3.43 -14.29 -8.52
CA ARG A 101 -4.74 -14.12 -9.17
C ARG A 101 -5.54 -15.40 -9.16
N TYR A 102 -6.82 -15.27 -8.83
CA TYR A 102 -7.86 -16.27 -9.09
C TYR A 102 -8.85 -15.66 -10.09
N THR A 103 -9.10 -16.35 -11.19
CA THR A 103 -10.02 -15.93 -12.25
C THR A 103 -11.40 -16.57 -12.07
N GLY A 104 -12.44 -15.87 -12.54
CA GLY A 104 -13.83 -16.31 -12.48
C GLY A 104 -14.64 -15.55 -11.43
N SER A 105 -15.92 -15.33 -11.75
CA SER A 105 -16.85 -14.60 -10.86
C SER A 105 -17.04 -15.27 -9.50
N GLU A 106 -16.85 -16.57 -9.40
CA GLU A 106 -16.93 -17.33 -8.16
C GLU A 106 -15.83 -16.96 -7.15
N PHE A 107 -14.71 -16.41 -7.60
CA PHE A 107 -13.62 -15.93 -6.74
C PHE A 107 -13.75 -14.44 -6.37
N ARG A 108 -14.73 -13.75 -6.92
CA ARG A 108 -15.02 -12.39 -6.51
C ARG A 108 -15.28 -12.33 -5.01
N LEU A 109 -14.66 -11.38 -4.33
CA LEU A 109 -14.60 -11.32 -2.86
C LEU A 109 -15.99 -11.37 -2.22
N ASP A 110 -16.93 -10.59 -2.72
CA ASP A 110 -18.30 -10.56 -2.20
C ASP A 110 -19.03 -11.91 -2.38
N HIS A 111 -18.85 -12.59 -3.51
CA HIS A 111 -19.40 -13.93 -3.73
C HIS A 111 -18.78 -14.96 -2.76
N VAL A 112 -17.47 -14.90 -2.52
CA VAL A 112 -16.80 -15.76 -1.55
C VAL A 112 -17.35 -15.51 -0.14
N LEU A 113 -17.42 -14.25 0.29
CA LEU A 113 -17.91 -13.88 1.62
C LEU A 113 -19.38 -14.29 1.81
N LYS A 114 -20.26 -14.08 0.80
CA LYS A 114 -21.65 -14.52 0.83
C LYS A 114 -21.77 -16.03 1.03
N ARG A 115 -21.12 -16.83 0.17
CA ARG A 115 -21.15 -18.30 0.27
C ARG A 115 -20.67 -18.79 1.63
N ARG A 116 -19.63 -18.18 2.20
CA ARG A 116 -19.12 -18.57 3.51
C ARG A 116 -20.06 -18.17 4.64
N ALA A 117 -20.66 -16.98 4.57
CA ALA A 117 -21.65 -16.55 5.54
C ALA A 117 -22.90 -17.42 5.52
N GLU A 118 -23.40 -17.79 4.34
CA GLU A 118 -24.52 -18.72 4.16
C GLU A 118 -24.20 -20.14 4.67
N ALA A 119 -22.93 -20.55 4.63
CA ALA A 119 -22.44 -21.79 5.23
C ALA A 119 -22.24 -21.70 6.74
N GLY A 120 -22.55 -20.57 7.38
CA GLY A 120 -22.49 -20.36 8.83
C GLY A 120 -21.18 -19.77 9.35
N VAL A 121 -20.25 -19.38 8.48
CA VAL A 121 -19.00 -18.72 8.89
C VAL A 121 -19.29 -17.32 9.41
N LYS A 122 -18.73 -17.00 10.57
CA LYS A 122 -18.77 -15.65 11.13
C LYS A 122 -17.65 -14.79 10.51
N ILE A 123 -18.03 -13.64 9.96
CA ILE A 123 -17.12 -12.75 9.25
C ILE A 123 -17.13 -11.39 9.97
N TYR A 124 -15.98 -11.00 10.50
CA TYR A 124 -15.77 -9.76 11.23
C TYR A 124 -14.85 -8.84 10.42
N VAL A 125 -15.31 -7.65 10.11
CA VAL A 125 -14.60 -6.68 9.27
C VAL A 125 -14.48 -5.35 10.00
N ILE A 126 -13.27 -4.80 10.02
CA ILE A 126 -13.01 -3.42 10.41
C ILE A 126 -12.52 -2.68 9.17
N VAL A 127 -13.20 -1.60 8.82
CA VAL A 127 -12.76 -0.71 7.74
C VAL A 127 -12.40 0.66 8.31
N TYR A 128 -11.32 1.23 7.78
CA TYR A 128 -10.98 2.62 8.08
C TYR A 128 -12.13 3.52 7.63
N ARG A 129 -12.57 4.40 8.52
CA ARG A 129 -13.51 5.45 8.17
C ARG A 129 -12.72 6.66 7.72
N GLU A 130 -12.81 6.97 6.46
CA GLU A 130 -12.14 8.09 5.81
C GLU A 130 -12.73 9.45 6.24
N VAL A 131 -11.90 10.49 6.03
CA VAL A 131 -12.36 11.88 6.06
C VAL A 131 -12.91 12.20 4.67
N GLU A 132 -14.22 12.20 4.50
CA GLU A 132 -14.91 12.35 3.21
C GLU A 132 -14.50 13.60 2.42
N ALA A 133 -14.03 14.65 3.10
CA ALA A 133 -13.56 15.88 2.47
C ALA A 133 -12.12 15.76 1.90
N ALA A 134 -11.39 14.72 2.26
CA ALA A 134 -9.97 14.57 1.94
C ALA A 134 -9.67 13.39 1.02
N ILE A 135 -10.52 12.35 1.01
CA ILE A 135 -10.29 11.10 0.28
C ILE A 135 -11.58 10.66 -0.42
N THR A 136 -11.44 10.13 -1.63
CA THR A 136 -12.56 9.68 -2.47
C THR A 136 -13.09 8.29 -2.11
N CYS A 137 -12.46 7.57 -1.17
CA CYS A 137 -12.94 6.29 -0.65
C CYS A 137 -14.35 6.43 -0.03
N ASN A 138 -15.11 5.33 -0.05
CA ASN A 138 -16.46 5.29 0.54
C ASN A 138 -16.63 4.05 1.42
N SER A 139 -16.14 4.13 2.65
CA SER A 139 -16.25 3.03 3.63
C SER A 139 -17.67 2.80 4.12
N GLU A 140 -18.56 3.80 3.98
CA GLU A 140 -19.99 3.63 4.29
C GLU A 140 -20.65 2.73 3.27
N HIS A 141 -20.41 2.97 1.99
CA HIS A 141 -20.84 2.08 0.93
C HIS A 141 -20.29 0.66 1.14
N THR A 142 -18.99 0.51 1.40
CA THR A 142 -18.36 -0.79 1.67
C THR A 142 -19.05 -1.53 2.82
N LYS A 143 -19.34 -0.84 3.93
CA LYS A 143 -20.03 -1.44 5.07
C LYS A 143 -21.44 -1.93 4.67
N HIS A 144 -22.22 -1.10 4.02
CA HIS A 144 -23.59 -1.43 3.62
C HIS A 144 -23.62 -2.54 2.58
N ALA A 145 -22.75 -2.49 1.57
CA ALA A 145 -22.62 -3.52 0.56
C ALA A 145 -22.29 -4.89 1.16
N LEU A 146 -21.31 -4.97 2.06
CA LEU A 146 -20.96 -6.22 2.73
C LEU A 146 -22.08 -6.77 3.61
N GLN A 147 -22.79 -5.91 4.34
CA GLN A 147 -23.91 -6.33 5.18
C GLN A 147 -25.12 -6.78 4.36
N ALA A 148 -25.32 -6.18 3.19
CA ALA A 148 -26.42 -6.53 2.26
C ALA A 148 -26.22 -7.88 1.53
N LEU A 149 -25.02 -8.46 1.58
CA LEU A 149 -24.75 -9.78 0.98
C LEU A 149 -25.68 -10.89 1.52
N CYS A 150 -26.09 -10.75 2.79
CA CYS A 150 -26.97 -11.72 3.46
C CYS A 150 -28.13 -10.96 4.12
N PRO A 151 -29.19 -10.60 3.35
CA PRO A 151 -30.31 -9.86 3.85
C PRO A 151 -31.15 -10.64 4.88
N GLU A 152 -32.06 -9.97 5.57
CA GLU A 152 -32.94 -10.58 6.55
C GLU A 152 -33.74 -11.74 5.92
N GLY A 153 -33.72 -12.88 6.59
CA GLY A 153 -34.32 -14.11 6.09
C GLY A 153 -33.41 -15.01 5.26
N SER A 154 -32.22 -14.57 4.88
CA SER A 154 -31.22 -15.44 4.23
C SER A 154 -30.45 -16.30 5.24
N PRO A 155 -29.92 -17.46 4.83
CA PRO A 155 -29.15 -18.35 5.71
C PRO A 155 -27.95 -17.68 6.40
N GLY A 156 -27.34 -16.70 5.75
CA GLY A 156 -26.16 -15.98 6.26
C GLY A 156 -26.48 -14.69 7.05
N TYR A 157 -27.76 -14.37 7.28
CA TYR A 157 -28.13 -13.14 7.98
C TYR A 157 -27.44 -13.00 9.33
N GLY A 158 -26.82 -11.84 9.55
CA GLY A 158 -26.11 -11.52 10.78
C GLY A 158 -24.74 -12.17 10.94
N ASN A 159 -24.27 -12.96 9.96
CA ASN A 159 -22.95 -13.56 9.99
C ASN A 159 -21.84 -12.60 9.49
N ILE A 160 -22.18 -11.56 8.74
CA ILE A 160 -21.23 -10.52 8.31
C ILE A 160 -21.42 -9.29 9.18
N LYS A 161 -20.37 -8.88 9.89
CA LYS A 161 -20.37 -7.75 10.82
C LYS A 161 -19.27 -6.79 10.46
N VAL A 162 -19.62 -5.54 10.13
CA VAL A 162 -18.68 -4.53 9.65
C VAL A 162 -18.70 -3.31 10.57
N MET A 163 -17.56 -3.00 11.17
CA MET A 163 -17.34 -1.79 11.94
C MET A 163 -16.51 -0.78 11.13
N ARG A 164 -16.82 0.50 11.29
CA ARG A 164 -16.05 1.63 10.75
C ARG A 164 -15.41 2.39 11.90
N HIS A 165 -14.12 2.70 11.80
CA HIS A 165 -13.36 3.41 12.83
C HIS A 165 -12.18 4.19 12.20
N PRO A 166 -11.77 5.34 12.77
CA PRO A 166 -12.31 6.04 13.95
C PRO A 166 -13.54 6.89 13.64
N ASP A 167 -14.11 7.56 14.66
CA ASP A 167 -15.06 8.64 14.44
C ASP A 167 -14.32 9.96 14.28
N HIS A 168 -14.37 10.54 13.09
CA HIS A 168 -13.77 11.86 12.81
C HIS A 168 -14.70 12.99 13.29
N ASN A 169 -14.94 13.08 14.59
CA ASN A 169 -15.65 14.19 15.16
C ASN A 169 -14.68 15.35 15.41
N VAL A 170 -14.77 16.39 14.59
CA VAL A 170 -13.85 17.53 14.61
C VAL A 170 -13.77 18.22 15.99
N LEU A 171 -14.86 18.20 16.76
CA LEU A 171 -14.90 18.82 18.08
C LEU A 171 -14.25 17.95 19.19
N GLU A 172 -14.27 16.64 19.03
CA GLU A 172 -13.73 15.69 20.00
C GLU A 172 -12.26 15.35 19.69
N ASN A 173 -11.86 15.35 18.44
CA ASN A 173 -10.53 14.91 17.97
C ASN A 173 -9.56 16.06 17.64
N ALA A 174 -10.00 17.31 17.70
CA ALA A 174 -9.16 18.48 17.38
C ALA A 174 -7.97 18.65 18.35
N ALA A 175 -8.05 18.09 19.56
CA ALA A 175 -6.96 18.14 20.54
C ALA A 175 -5.88 17.08 20.31
N ASP A 176 -6.21 15.95 19.65
CA ASP A 176 -5.34 14.78 19.56
C ASP A 176 -4.76 14.54 18.14
N MET A 177 -5.11 15.38 17.16
CA MET A 177 -4.71 15.22 15.75
C MET A 177 -5.11 13.88 15.11
N THR A 178 -5.90 13.04 15.80
CA THR A 178 -6.35 11.71 15.31
C THR A 178 -7.22 11.80 14.05
N PHE A 179 -7.69 13.01 13.74
CA PHE A 179 -8.40 13.32 12.50
C PHE A 179 -7.62 12.95 11.23
N TYR A 180 -6.28 12.97 11.29
CA TYR A 180 -5.42 12.75 10.13
C TYR A 180 -4.92 11.30 10.03
N TRP A 181 -5.11 10.45 11.07
CA TRP A 181 -4.51 9.13 11.11
C TRP A 181 -5.46 8.04 10.62
N ALA A 182 -4.88 7.01 10.01
CA ALA A 182 -5.61 5.93 9.38
C ALA A 182 -5.32 4.56 10.01
N HIS A 183 -6.27 3.63 9.94
CA HIS A 183 -5.96 2.21 9.99
C HIS A 183 -5.38 1.79 8.64
N HIS A 184 -4.06 1.71 8.55
CA HIS A 184 -3.37 1.42 7.30
C HIS A 184 -2.96 -0.06 7.17
N GLU A 185 -3.37 -0.90 8.08
CA GLU A 185 -3.13 -2.34 8.06
C GLU A 185 -3.99 -3.06 7.03
N LYS A 186 -3.41 -4.06 6.35
CA LYS A 186 -4.10 -4.93 5.41
C LYS A 186 -3.80 -6.37 5.79
N PHE A 187 -4.76 -7.04 6.42
CA PHE A 187 -4.62 -8.44 6.79
C PHE A 187 -5.96 -9.16 6.90
N ILE A 188 -5.91 -10.47 6.71
CA ILE A 188 -7.04 -11.39 6.84
C ILE A 188 -6.58 -12.55 7.71
N VAL A 189 -7.43 -13.00 8.63
CA VAL A 189 -7.20 -14.21 9.43
C VAL A 189 -8.36 -15.17 9.24
N ILE A 190 -8.05 -16.43 8.95
CA ILE A 190 -9.03 -17.48 8.70
C ILE A 190 -8.83 -18.59 9.72
N ASP A 191 -9.83 -18.80 10.58
CA ASP A 191 -9.95 -19.91 11.54
C ASP A 191 -8.71 -20.12 12.45
N TYR A 192 -7.86 -19.09 12.64
CA TYR A 192 -6.57 -19.17 13.36
C TYR A 192 -5.53 -20.10 12.72
N GLU A 193 -5.78 -20.59 11.53
CA GLU A 193 -4.90 -21.51 10.83
C GLU A 193 -4.10 -20.82 9.73
N MET A 194 -4.69 -19.81 9.10
CA MET A 194 -4.08 -19.09 7.99
C MET A 194 -4.30 -17.59 8.13
N ALA A 195 -3.31 -16.81 7.73
CA ALA A 195 -3.43 -15.37 7.59
C ALA A 195 -2.83 -14.89 6.27
N PHE A 196 -3.32 -13.73 5.80
CA PHE A 196 -2.73 -12.98 4.71
C PHE A 196 -2.43 -11.57 5.20
N ILE A 197 -1.27 -11.05 4.86
CA ILE A 197 -0.80 -9.73 5.27
C ILE A 197 0.12 -9.14 4.19
N GLY A 198 0.10 -7.82 4.04
CA GLY A 198 0.98 -7.14 3.08
C GLY A 198 0.63 -5.67 2.90
N GLY A 199 1.15 -5.07 1.83
CA GLY A 199 0.86 -3.71 1.42
C GLY A 199 -0.42 -3.57 0.60
N LEU A 200 -0.95 -4.68 0.07
CA LEU A 200 -2.02 -4.68 -0.91
C LEU A 200 -3.39 -4.40 -0.29
N ASP A 201 -3.98 -3.26 -0.62
CA ASP A 201 -5.37 -2.96 -0.31
C ASP A 201 -6.34 -3.89 -1.06
N LEU A 202 -7.45 -4.27 -0.44
CA LEU A 202 -8.58 -4.89 -1.15
C LEU A 202 -9.35 -3.81 -1.94
N CYS A 203 -8.75 -3.31 -3.00
CA CYS A 203 -9.22 -2.19 -3.80
C CYS A 203 -9.00 -2.48 -5.28
N PHE A 204 -9.78 -1.81 -6.14
CA PHE A 204 -9.58 -1.86 -7.59
C PHE A 204 -8.20 -1.38 -8.00
N GLY A 205 -7.70 -1.89 -9.14
CA GLY A 205 -6.45 -1.49 -9.76
C GLY A 205 -5.17 -1.91 -9.02
N ARG A 206 -5.26 -2.84 -8.09
CA ARG A 206 -4.12 -3.32 -7.30
C ARG A 206 -3.49 -4.58 -7.84
N TRP A 207 -4.28 -5.44 -8.49
CA TRP A 207 -3.75 -6.65 -9.09
C TRP A 207 -2.92 -6.33 -10.34
N ASP A 208 -1.78 -7.00 -10.52
CA ASP A 208 -0.91 -6.88 -11.68
C ASP A 208 -0.16 -8.19 -11.98
N ASN A 209 0.49 -8.27 -13.11
CA ASN A 209 1.43 -9.33 -13.49
C ASN A 209 2.85 -8.78 -13.56
N HIS A 210 3.86 -9.64 -13.67
CA HIS A 210 5.26 -9.20 -13.61
C HIS A 210 5.79 -8.55 -14.90
N GLN A 211 5.04 -8.53 -16.00
CA GLN A 211 5.34 -7.70 -17.16
C GLN A 211 4.71 -6.31 -17.10
N HIS A 212 3.85 -6.05 -16.13
CA HIS A 212 3.28 -4.74 -15.83
C HIS A 212 2.70 -4.02 -17.04
N MET A 213 1.75 -4.69 -17.72
CA MET A 213 1.08 -4.19 -18.89
C MET A 213 0.33 -2.88 -18.62
N LEU A 214 0.38 -1.93 -19.55
CA LEU A 214 -0.37 -0.67 -19.47
C LEU A 214 -1.62 -0.68 -20.34
N SER A 215 -1.63 -1.46 -21.42
CA SER A 215 -2.73 -1.53 -22.37
C SER A 215 -3.64 -2.71 -22.05
N ASP A 216 -4.94 -2.49 -22.16
CA ASP A 216 -5.98 -3.50 -22.03
C ASP A 216 -7.13 -3.23 -23.02
N LEU A 217 -6.76 -2.82 -24.22
CA LEU A 217 -7.66 -2.58 -25.33
C LEU A 217 -7.51 -3.71 -26.34
N HIS A 218 -8.57 -4.49 -26.56
CA HIS A 218 -8.56 -5.71 -27.35
C HIS A 218 -9.36 -5.55 -28.65
N PRO A 219 -8.70 -5.43 -29.81
CA PRO A 219 -9.37 -5.32 -31.11
C PRO A 219 -10.25 -6.52 -31.45
N GLU A 220 -9.95 -7.69 -30.91
CA GLU A 220 -10.75 -8.91 -31.12
C GLU A 220 -12.05 -8.98 -30.29
N GLY A 221 -12.18 -8.15 -29.30
CA GLY A 221 -13.35 -8.05 -28.47
C GLY A 221 -13.03 -7.91 -26.98
N VAL A 222 -13.93 -7.27 -26.29
CA VAL A 222 -13.78 -6.92 -24.88
C VAL A 222 -13.72 -8.13 -23.93
N ALA A 223 -14.15 -9.32 -24.41
CA ALA A 223 -14.06 -10.56 -23.61
C ALA A 223 -12.63 -10.96 -23.19
N ASN A 224 -11.61 -10.36 -23.80
CA ASN A 224 -10.22 -10.56 -23.45
C ASN A 224 -9.69 -9.54 -22.41
N GLU A 225 -10.53 -8.65 -21.92
CA GLU A 225 -10.13 -7.65 -20.92
C GLU A 225 -9.65 -8.32 -19.63
N ILE A 226 -8.54 -7.83 -19.11
CA ILE A 226 -7.91 -8.31 -17.88
C ILE A 226 -8.35 -7.47 -16.67
N TRP A 227 -8.51 -6.16 -16.87
CA TRP A 227 -8.91 -5.20 -15.84
C TRP A 227 -10.26 -4.56 -16.17
N PRO A 228 -11.38 -5.26 -15.83
CA PRO A 228 -12.71 -4.76 -16.14
C PRO A 228 -13.12 -3.60 -15.23
N GLY A 229 -13.88 -2.66 -15.77
CA GLY A 229 -14.42 -1.53 -15.01
C GLY A 229 -13.34 -0.71 -14.33
N GLN A 230 -13.51 -0.43 -13.04
CA GLN A 230 -12.57 0.39 -12.27
C GLN A 230 -11.27 -0.33 -11.89
N ASP A 231 -11.08 -1.59 -12.22
CA ASP A 231 -9.77 -2.25 -12.11
C ASP A 231 -8.76 -1.63 -13.08
N PHE A 232 -9.21 -1.11 -14.23
CA PHE A 232 -8.38 -0.30 -15.10
C PHE A 232 -8.41 1.16 -14.63
N ASN A 233 -7.38 1.58 -13.90
CA ASN A 233 -7.27 2.94 -13.42
C ASN A 233 -5.85 3.49 -13.53
N ASN A 234 -5.74 4.80 -13.31
CA ASN A 234 -4.46 5.48 -13.17
C ASN A 234 -4.62 6.61 -12.15
N ASN A 235 -4.14 6.39 -10.93
CA ASN A 235 -4.28 7.31 -9.83
C ASN A 235 -3.60 8.66 -10.08
N ARG A 236 -2.60 8.73 -10.94
CA ARG A 236 -1.93 10.00 -11.30
C ARG A 236 -2.79 10.86 -12.21
N VAL A 237 -3.63 10.24 -13.04
CA VAL A 237 -4.52 10.94 -13.97
C VAL A 237 -5.79 11.39 -13.27
N MET A 238 -6.43 10.48 -12.54
CA MET A 238 -7.63 10.78 -11.76
C MET A 238 -7.80 9.80 -10.62
N ASP A 239 -8.41 10.27 -9.54
CA ASP A 239 -8.91 9.39 -8.49
C ASP A 239 -10.15 8.63 -8.93
N PHE A 240 -10.46 7.55 -8.22
CA PHE A 240 -11.71 6.83 -8.38
C PHE A 240 -12.92 7.77 -8.24
N LYS A 241 -13.84 7.68 -9.17
CA LYS A 241 -15.10 8.41 -9.13
C LYS A 241 -16.26 7.43 -9.17
N GLY A 242 -17.28 7.73 -8.38
CA GLY A 242 -18.52 6.95 -8.41
C GLY A 242 -18.28 5.47 -8.12
N VAL A 243 -17.54 5.15 -7.02
CA VAL A 243 -17.22 3.76 -6.63
C VAL A 243 -18.43 2.84 -6.49
N GLN A 244 -19.64 3.42 -6.35
CA GLN A 244 -20.89 2.67 -6.36
C GLN A 244 -21.20 2.07 -7.74
N ASP A 245 -20.73 2.71 -8.81
CA ASP A 245 -20.83 2.23 -10.18
C ASP A 245 -19.47 1.71 -10.66
N TRP A 246 -18.99 0.67 -10.02
CA TRP A 246 -17.69 0.06 -10.27
C TRP A 246 -17.48 -0.42 -11.72
N LYS A 247 -18.57 -0.64 -12.48
CA LYS A 247 -18.57 -1.03 -13.89
C LYS A 247 -18.16 0.11 -14.80
N GLN A 248 -18.41 1.34 -14.38
CA GLN A 248 -18.08 2.54 -15.13
C GLN A 248 -16.61 2.87 -14.96
N ASN A 249 -15.88 2.92 -16.06
CA ASN A 249 -14.55 3.47 -16.08
C ASN A 249 -14.57 4.81 -16.81
N GLU A 250 -14.20 5.88 -16.10
CA GLU A 250 -14.07 7.20 -16.71
C GLU A 250 -12.73 7.39 -17.41
N LEU A 251 -11.76 6.52 -17.16
CA LEU A 251 -10.48 6.51 -17.85
C LEU A 251 -10.58 5.73 -19.15
N SER A 252 -10.38 6.39 -20.28
CA SER A 252 -10.44 5.77 -21.60
C SER A 252 -9.24 4.85 -21.85
N LYS A 253 -9.46 3.53 -21.99
CA LYS A 253 -8.43 2.55 -22.38
C LYS A 253 -7.81 2.85 -23.76
N ALA A 254 -8.47 3.68 -24.57
CA ALA A 254 -8.00 4.08 -25.90
C ALA A 254 -7.11 5.34 -25.87
N GLU A 255 -6.96 5.99 -24.73
CA GLU A 255 -6.21 7.25 -24.58
C GLU A 255 -5.15 7.19 -23.50
N TYR A 256 -5.36 6.34 -22.49
CA TYR A 256 -4.49 6.25 -21.31
C TYR A 256 -4.03 4.81 -21.10
N GLY A 257 -2.83 4.66 -20.58
CA GLY A 257 -2.39 3.45 -19.92
C GLY A 257 -2.93 3.36 -18.49
N ARG A 258 -3.12 2.15 -18.00
CA ARG A 258 -3.33 1.97 -16.55
C ARG A 258 -2.05 2.32 -15.79
N MET A 259 -2.18 2.65 -14.53
CA MET A 259 -1.04 2.71 -13.61
C MET A 259 -0.72 1.28 -13.18
N PRO A 260 0.42 0.72 -13.57
CA PRO A 260 0.82 -0.61 -13.14
C PRO A 260 1.23 -0.58 -11.67
N TRP A 261 1.11 -1.73 -10.99
CA TRP A 261 1.20 -1.82 -9.55
C TRP A 261 2.17 -2.91 -9.10
N HIS A 262 3.17 -2.56 -8.29
CA HIS A 262 4.10 -3.52 -7.73
C HIS A 262 3.92 -3.63 -6.21
N ASP A 263 3.53 -4.81 -5.75
CA ASP A 263 3.30 -5.09 -4.32
C ASP A 263 3.72 -6.52 -3.97
N VAL A 264 3.98 -6.77 -2.69
CA VAL A 264 4.31 -8.08 -2.15
C VAL A 264 3.33 -8.45 -1.05
N SER A 265 2.64 -9.56 -1.23
CA SER A 265 1.70 -10.12 -0.25
C SER A 265 2.22 -11.43 0.34
N MET A 266 1.87 -11.69 1.57
CA MET A 266 2.27 -12.90 2.30
C MET A 266 1.08 -13.73 2.68
N GLY A 267 1.17 -15.05 2.43
CA GLY A 267 0.34 -16.06 3.07
C GLY A 267 1.11 -16.70 4.22
N VAL A 268 0.48 -16.85 5.36
CA VAL A 268 1.10 -17.27 6.62
C VAL A 268 0.32 -18.43 7.21
N ILE A 269 1.01 -19.52 7.55
CA ILE A 269 0.48 -20.68 8.29
C ILE A 269 1.44 -20.97 9.43
N GLY A 270 0.91 -21.19 10.64
CA GLY A 270 1.74 -21.55 11.78
C GLY A 270 1.48 -20.69 13.01
N PRO A 271 2.32 -20.79 14.04
CA PRO A 271 2.07 -20.17 15.34
C PRO A 271 1.88 -18.64 15.34
N CYS A 272 2.52 -17.91 14.43
CA CYS A 272 2.36 -16.45 14.38
C CYS A 272 0.97 -15.99 13.88
N VAL A 273 0.17 -16.87 13.26
CA VAL A 273 -1.22 -16.57 12.90
C VAL A 273 -2.05 -16.23 14.13
N TYR A 274 -1.75 -16.87 15.24
CA TYR A 274 -2.44 -16.57 16.52
C TYR A 274 -2.16 -15.13 16.98
N ASP A 275 -0.94 -14.65 16.84
CA ASP A 275 -0.57 -13.28 17.23
C ASP A 275 -1.26 -12.24 16.33
N ILE A 276 -1.41 -12.54 15.03
CA ILE A 276 -2.20 -11.71 14.11
C ILE A 276 -3.69 -11.71 14.51
N ALA A 277 -4.22 -12.86 14.87
CA ALA A 277 -5.59 -12.99 15.37
C ALA A 277 -5.80 -12.24 16.69
N GLU A 278 -4.86 -12.32 17.63
CA GLU A 278 -4.91 -11.57 18.88
C GLU A 278 -4.91 -10.06 18.60
N HIS A 279 -4.10 -9.59 17.66
CA HIS A 279 -4.09 -8.20 17.25
C HIS A 279 -5.46 -7.76 16.71
N PHE A 280 -6.11 -8.59 15.87
CA PHE A 280 -7.46 -8.31 15.38
C PHE A 280 -8.49 -8.25 16.52
N VAL A 281 -8.50 -9.25 17.40
CA VAL A 281 -9.45 -9.34 18.52
C VAL A 281 -9.29 -8.15 19.48
N LEU A 282 -8.04 -7.76 19.78
CA LEU A 282 -7.73 -6.57 20.56
C LEU A 282 -8.39 -5.31 19.95
N ARG A 283 -8.17 -5.08 18.67
CA ARG A 283 -8.76 -3.94 17.97
C ARG A 283 -10.27 -4.02 17.86
N TRP A 284 -10.82 -5.18 17.51
CA TRP A 284 -12.27 -5.37 17.43
C TRP A 284 -12.97 -5.01 18.75
N ASN A 285 -12.48 -5.52 19.85
CA ASN A 285 -13.05 -5.24 21.18
C ASN A 285 -12.86 -3.78 21.60
N PHE A 286 -11.72 -3.18 21.25
CA PHE A 286 -11.48 -1.75 21.48
C PHE A 286 -12.52 -0.91 20.69
N VAL A 287 -12.69 -1.12 19.42
CA VAL A 287 -13.65 -0.39 18.57
C VAL A 287 -15.08 -0.61 19.05
N LYS A 288 -15.43 -1.85 19.46
CA LYS A 288 -16.74 -2.13 20.02
C LYS A 288 -16.96 -1.36 21.33
N ARG A 289 -15.99 -1.33 22.23
CA ARG A 289 -16.06 -0.58 23.50
C ARG A 289 -16.21 0.92 23.23
N ASP A 290 -15.44 1.44 22.30
CA ASP A 290 -15.41 2.85 21.99
C ASP A 290 -16.70 3.33 21.33
N LYS A 291 -17.07 2.72 20.21
CA LYS A 291 -18.12 3.21 19.32
C LYS A 291 -19.42 2.43 19.38
N TYR A 292 -19.35 1.12 19.56
CA TYR A 292 -20.50 0.21 19.43
C TYR A 292 -20.89 -0.45 20.76
N LYS A 293 -20.58 0.16 21.90
CA LYS A 293 -20.77 -0.40 23.25
C LYS A 293 -22.20 -0.86 23.53
N ARG A 294 -23.20 -0.15 23.01
CA ARG A 294 -24.62 -0.42 23.23
C ARG A 294 -25.30 -1.13 22.07
N ASP A 295 -24.53 -1.48 21.04
CA ASP A 295 -25.04 -2.14 19.85
C ASP A 295 -24.91 -3.66 20.02
N ASP A 296 -26.06 -4.34 20.12
CA ASP A 296 -26.13 -5.80 20.31
C ASP A 296 -25.89 -6.59 19.01
N ARG A 297 -25.84 -5.92 17.86
CA ARG A 297 -25.51 -6.54 16.59
C ARG A 297 -24.04 -6.97 16.51
N PHE A 298 -23.16 -6.41 17.33
CA PHE A 298 -21.74 -6.71 17.37
C PHE A 298 -21.36 -7.56 18.58
N ASP A 299 -20.65 -8.65 18.32
CA ASP A 299 -20.18 -9.58 19.35
C ASP A 299 -18.93 -9.06 20.06
N TRP A 300 -18.69 -9.56 21.28
CA TRP A 300 -17.39 -9.51 21.94
C TRP A 300 -16.59 -10.74 21.53
N LEU A 301 -15.35 -10.57 21.14
CA LEU A 301 -14.49 -11.66 20.71
C LEU A 301 -13.54 -12.08 21.85
N MET A 302 -13.43 -13.38 22.11
CA MET A 302 -12.58 -13.95 23.14
C MET A 302 -11.61 -14.96 22.54
N LEU A 303 -10.37 -14.91 22.99
CA LEU A 303 -9.42 -15.97 22.72
C LEU A 303 -9.50 -17.04 23.81
N ARG A 304 -9.47 -18.31 23.43
CA ARG A 304 -9.49 -19.43 24.36
C ARG A 304 -8.27 -19.35 25.31
N GLY A 305 -8.48 -19.76 26.56
CA GLY A 305 -7.46 -19.68 27.61
C GLY A 305 -7.48 -18.37 28.40
N ARG A 306 -8.34 -17.43 28.03
CA ARG A 306 -8.53 -16.16 28.74
C ARG A 306 -9.87 -16.06 29.48
N GLU A 307 -10.67 -17.12 29.42
CA GLU A 307 -12.00 -17.16 30.03
C GLU A 307 -11.93 -17.01 31.55
N GLY A 308 -12.77 -16.17 32.08
CA GLY A 308 -12.86 -15.92 33.52
C GLY A 308 -11.72 -15.10 34.13
N LYS A 309 -10.84 -14.54 33.31
CA LYS A 309 -9.84 -13.54 33.74
C LYS A 309 -10.40 -12.14 33.57
N ASP A 310 -9.80 -11.15 34.23
CA ASP A 310 -10.21 -9.75 34.11
C ASP A 310 -10.09 -9.24 32.67
N GLU A 311 -9.20 -9.82 31.87
CA GLU A 311 -8.92 -9.50 30.48
C GLU A 311 -9.33 -10.62 29.50
N ASP A 312 -10.45 -11.31 29.76
CA ASP A 312 -10.89 -12.42 28.90
C ASP A 312 -11.32 -11.96 27.48
N LEU A 313 -11.52 -10.66 27.29
CA LEU A 313 -11.81 -10.03 26.01
C LEU A 313 -10.56 -9.38 25.36
N VAL A 314 -9.40 -9.93 25.55
CA VAL A 314 -8.11 -9.46 25.03
C VAL A 314 -7.95 -7.92 25.12
N GLY A 315 -7.33 -7.48 26.20
CA GLY A 315 -7.04 -6.07 26.42
C GLY A 315 -8.22 -5.17 26.74
N VAL A 316 -9.41 -5.74 26.93
CA VAL A 316 -10.61 -5.01 27.32
C VAL A 316 -11.20 -5.66 28.56
N GLN A 317 -11.39 -4.88 29.62
CA GLN A 317 -12.07 -5.38 30.80
C GLN A 317 -13.52 -5.78 30.47
N ARG A 318 -13.97 -6.92 31.00
CA ARG A 318 -15.37 -7.38 30.82
C ARG A 318 -16.34 -6.33 31.33
N PRO A 319 -17.27 -5.83 30.47
CA PRO A 319 -18.25 -4.84 30.91
C PRO A 319 -19.18 -5.41 31.96
N LYS A 320 -19.58 -4.59 32.95
CA LYS A 320 -20.54 -4.97 34.00
C LYS A 320 -21.92 -5.31 33.43
N HIS A 321 -22.28 -4.64 32.34
CA HIS A 321 -23.56 -4.82 31.64
C HIS A 321 -23.27 -4.99 30.16
N PRO A 322 -22.88 -6.21 29.73
CA PRO A 322 -22.53 -6.45 28.33
C PRO A 322 -23.75 -6.35 27.43
N VAL A 323 -23.56 -5.78 26.23
CA VAL A 323 -24.52 -5.79 25.16
C VAL A 323 -23.87 -6.52 23.98
N GLY A 324 -24.57 -7.49 23.37
CA GLY A 324 -24.05 -8.41 22.38
C GLY A 324 -23.51 -9.71 22.97
N ASP A 325 -23.32 -10.69 22.13
CA ASP A 325 -22.87 -12.04 22.51
C ASP A 325 -21.36 -12.05 22.76
N TYR A 326 -20.93 -13.00 23.59
CA TYR A 326 -19.52 -13.35 23.75
C TYR A 326 -19.20 -14.55 22.87
N ILE A 327 -18.39 -14.36 21.85
CA ILE A 327 -17.97 -15.40 20.94
C ILE A 327 -16.58 -15.90 21.34
N LEU A 328 -16.53 -17.13 21.85
CA LEU A 328 -15.29 -17.82 22.15
C LEU A 328 -14.74 -18.45 20.86
N HIS A 329 -13.53 -18.10 20.53
CA HIS A 329 -12.83 -18.68 19.40
C HIS A 329 -12.30 -20.10 19.71
N PRO A 330 -12.08 -20.93 18.69
CA PRO A 330 -11.53 -22.27 18.88
C PRO A 330 -10.16 -22.20 19.59
N PRO A 331 -9.68 -23.31 20.15
CA PRO A 331 -8.38 -23.35 20.80
C PRO A 331 -7.32 -22.85 19.87
N SER A 332 -6.46 -21.95 20.42
CA SER A 332 -5.24 -21.59 19.73
C SER A 332 -4.43 -22.85 19.42
N PRO A 333 -3.81 -22.93 18.24
CA PRO A 333 -2.79 -23.94 17.99
C PRO A 333 -1.70 -23.97 19.06
N LEU A 334 -1.43 -22.83 19.72
CA LEU A 334 -0.44 -22.69 20.79
C LEU A 334 -0.87 -23.35 22.10
N GLU A 335 -2.15 -23.59 22.31
CA GLU A 335 -2.68 -24.26 23.51
C GLU A 335 -2.78 -25.79 23.34
N THR A 336 -2.79 -26.26 22.11
CA THR A 336 -2.75 -27.70 21.85
C THR A 336 -1.30 -28.17 21.95
N LYS A 337 -1.01 -29.16 22.76
CA LYS A 337 0.32 -29.79 22.90
C LYS A 337 0.86 -30.39 21.58
N ASN A 338 0.12 -30.28 20.50
CA ASN A 338 0.43 -30.74 19.16
C ASN A 338 0.52 -29.55 18.19
N ILE A 339 1.30 -28.53 18.53
CA ILE A 339 1.74 -27.56 17.54
C ILE A 339 2.60 -28.36 16.56
N VAL A 340 2.06 -28.63 15.42
CA VAL A 340 2.84 -29.17 14.31
C VAL A 340 3.55 -28.00 13.70
N ASP A 341 4.88 -28.02 13.73
CA ASP A 341 5.67 -27.11 12.93
C ASP A 341 5.22 -27.22 11.47
N ARG A 342 4.70 -26.13 10.92
CA ARG A 342 4.21 -26.08 9.54
C ARG A 342 5.33 -25.75 8.57
N GLY A 343 6.41 -25.17 9.05
CA GLY A 343 7.54 -24.74 8.25
C GLY A 343 8.77 -24.42 9.09
N THR A 344 9.70 -23.71 8.50
CA THR A 344 11.05 -23.49 9.04
C THR A 344 11.31 -22.03 9.43
N ILE A 345 10.31 -21.15 9.27
CA ILE A 345 10.48 -19.72 9.48
C ILE A 345 10.28 -19.36 10.95
N HIS A 346 11.31 -18.74 11.52
CA HIS A 346 11.27 -18.00 12.76
C HIS A 346 10.71 -16.61 12.48
N ALA A 347 9.60 -16.25 13.13
CA ALA A 347 8.87 -15.03 12.81
C ALA A 347 8.45 -14.26 14.07
N GLN A 348 8.40 -12.92 13.95
CA GLN A 348 7.85 -12.05 14.97
C GLN A 348 6.92 -11.01 14.36
N ILE A 349 5.74 -10.84 14.95
CA ILE A 349 4.82 -9.77 14.61
C ILE A 349 5.31 -8.48 15.27
N VAL A 350 5.40 -7.42 14.47
CA VAL A 350 5.73 -6.06 14.89
C VAL A 350 4.66 -5.10 14.39
N ARG A 351 4.42 -4.00 15.11
CA ARG A 351 3.33 -3.09 14.76
C ARG A 351 3.64 -1.63 15.05
N SER A 352 2.85 -0.75 14.47
CA SER A 352 2.64 0.62 14.91
C SER A 352 1.21 0.74 15.43
N SER A 353 1.05 1.08 16.70
CA SER A 353 -0.28 1.10 17.34
C SER A 353 -0.27 1.97 18.57
N ALA A 354 -1.38 2.62 18.89
CA ALA A 354 -1.49 3.50 20.03
C ALA A 354 -2.91 3.54 20.62
N ASP A 355 -3.13 4.48 21.48
CA ASP A 355 -4.39 4.70 22.17
C ASP A 355 -5.56 4.81 21.19
N TRP A 356 -5.47 5.72 20.23
CA TRP A 356 -6.57 5.97 19.30
C TRP A 356 -6.93 4.75 18.42
N SER A 357 -5.94 3.88 18.14
CA SER A 357 -6.10 2.76 17.17
C SER A 357 -6.45 1.44 17.86
N SER A 358 -5.96 1.20 19.07
CA SER A 358 -6.11 -0.08 19.76
C SER A 358 -6.30 0.04 21.28
N GLY A 359 -6.36 1.25 21.82
CA GLY A 359 -6.51 1.49 23.24
C GLY A 359 -5.31 1.03 24.07
N ILE A 360 -4.09 1.16 23.53
CA ILE A 360 -2.84 0.76 24.19
C ILE A 360 -1.86 1.92 24.22
N LEU A 361 -0.83 1.81 25.07
CA LEU A 361 0.33 2.69 24.95
C LEU A 361 1.03 2.50 23.59
N ARG A 362 1.76 3.52 23.17
CA ARG A 362 2.47 3.57 21.91
C ARG A 362 3.39 2.35 21.71
N ASP A 363 3.17 1.61 20.64
CA ASP A 363 4.01 0.54 20.13
C ASP A 363 4.58 0.94 18.78
N HIS A 364 5.91 0.98 18.64
CA HIS A 364 6.64 1.34 17.42
C HIS A 364 7.69 0.28 17.07
N SER A 365 7.35 -0.97 17.34
CA SER A 365 8.27 -2.11 17.13
C SER A 365 8.70 -2.31 15.68
N ILE A 366 7.93 -1.80 14.70
CA ILE A 366 8.35 -1.82 13.28
C ILE A 366 9.60 -0.99 13.07
N GLN A 367 9.63 0.26 13.54
CA GLN A 367 10.81 1.12 13.45
C GLN A 367 12.04 0.49 14.13
N ASN A 368 11.83 -0.13 15.30
CA ASN A 368 12.89 -0.80 16.04
C ASN A 368 13.46 -1.97 15.23
N ALA A 369 12.59 -2.78 14.61
CA ALA A 369 13.00 -3.90 13.77
C ALA A 369 13.80 -3.43 12.54
N TYR A 370 13.30 -2.45 11.79
CA TYR A 370 14.04 -1.88 10.67
C TYR A 370 15.41 -1.37 11.08
N SER A 371 15.47 -0.59 12.15
CA SER A 371 16.73 0.02 12.63
C SER A 371 17.74 -1.03 13.08
N GLU A 372 17.31 -2.07 13.78
CA GLU A 372 18.19 -3.15 14.25
C GLU A 372 18.71 -3.99 13.08
N VAL A 373 17.80 -4.41 12.20
CA VAL A 373 18.16 -5.28 11.07
C VAL A 373 19.13 -4.56 10.13
N ILE A 374 18.92 -3.29 9.84
CA ILE A 374 19.80 -2.48 8.98
C ILE A 374 21.18 -2.28 9.63
N ARG A 375 21.26 -1.92 10.92
CA ARG A 375 22.56 -1.74 11.61
C ARG A 375 23.40 -3.00 11.64
N ASN A 376 22.76 -4.17 11.66
CA ASN A 376 23.44 -5.47 11.73
C ASN A 376 23.78 -6.03 10.35
N ALA A 377 23.40 -5.38 9.25
CA ALA A 377 23.68 -5.79 7.89
C ALA A 377 25.19 -5.85 7.59
N LYS A 378 25.63 -6.88 6.86
CA LYS A 378 27.05 -7.14 6.56
C LYS A 378 27.37 -6.91 5.09
N HIS A 379 26.48 -7.25 4.18
CA HIS A 379 26.71 -7.23 2.74
C HIS A 379 25.79 -6.26 2.02
N TYR A 380 24.49 -6.38 2.22
CA TYR A 380 23.55 -5.50 1.54
C TYR A 380 22.25 -5.31 2.33
N VAL A 381 21.58 -4.20 2.02
CA VAL A 381 20.20 -3.88 2.41
C VAL A 381 19.42 -3.61 1.14
N TYR A 382 18.30 -4.29 0.96
CA TYR A 382 17.37 -4.09 -0.14
C TYR A 382 16.03 -3.61 0.40
N ILE A 383 15.54 -2.47 -0.07
CA ILE A 383 14.29 -1.84 0.35
C ILE A 383 13.41 -1.58 -0.87
N GLU A 384 12.17 -2.06 -0.81
CA GLU A 384 11.07 -1.57 -1.64
C GLU A 384 10.04 -0.91 -0.74
N ASN A 385 9.71 0.34 -1.01
CA ASN A 385 8.73 1.05 -0.20
C ASN A 385 8.01 2.13 -1.00
N GLN A 386 6.78 2.42 -0.64
CA GLN A 386 5.99 3.49 -1.27
C GLN A 386 6.54 4.89 -0.95
N PHE A 387 7.17 5.07 0.21
CA PHE A 387 7.78 6.32 0.66
C PHE A 387 9.17 6.06 1.25
N PHE A 388 10.00 7.09 1.23
CA PHE A 388 11.30 7.06 1.90
C PHE A 388 11.56 8.40 2.59
N ILE A 389 10.91 8.60 3.74
CA ILE A 389 10.99 9.80 4.55
C ILE A 389 11.47 9.41 5.95
N THR A 390 12.70 9.81 6.28
CA THR A 390 13.35 9.39 7.52
C THR A 390 14.40 10.41 7.96
N ALA A 391 14.71 10.41 9.25
CA ALA A 391 15.70 11.29 9.83
C ALA A 391 17.02 10.58 10.16
N THR A 392 18.08 11.35 10.17
CA THR A 392 19.42 10.92 10.63
C THR A 392 19.71 11.37 12.07
N GLY A 393 18.77 12.11 12.68
CA GLY A 393 18.85 12.63 14.04
C GLY A 393 17.72 13.61 14.35
N ASP A 394 17.76 14.22 15.52
CA ASP A 394 16.68 15.08 16.05
C ASP A 394 16.53 16.45 15.35
N GLN A 395 17.40 16.77 14.39
CA GLN A 395 17.46 18.09 13.73
C GLN A 395 16.53 18.21 12.51
N GLN A 396 15.81 17.17 12.14
CA GLN A 396 14.99 17.10 10.92
C GLN A 396 13.48 17.19 11.17
N SER A 397 13.07 17.82 12.27
CA SER A 397 11.63 18.04 12.49
C SER A 397 10.96 18.60 11.22
N PRO A 398 9.76 18.07 10.82
CA PRO A 398 8.87 17.23 11.62
C PRO A 398 9.17 15.71 11.55
N VAL A 399 10.20 15.27 10.82
CA VAL A 399 10.54 13.86 10.67
C VAL A 399 11.29 13.36 11.91
N HIS A 400 10.84 12.26 12.50
CA HIS A 400 11.35 11.73 13.77
C HIS A 400 11.77 10.26 13.72
N ASN A 401 11.30 9.46 12.73
CA ASN A 401 11.80 8.10 12.62
C ASN A 401 13.27 8.11 12.23
N THR A 402 14.08 7.25 12.86
CA THR A 402 15.52 7.24 12.72
C THR A 402 16.07 6.05 11.92
N ILE A 403 15.28 5.52 10.99
CA ILE A 403 15.73 4.46 10.09
C ILE A 403 16.88 4.97 9.20
N GLY A 404 16.83 6.22 8.75
CA GLY A 404 17.92 6.87 8.02
C GLY A 404 19.23 6.89 8.81
N LYS A 405 19.16 7.10 10.12
CA LYS A 405 20.33 7.00 11.01
C LYS A 405 20.92 5.59 10.99
N ALA A 406 20.10 4.56 10.99
CA ALA A 406 20.59 3.16 10.89
C ALA A 406 21.32 2.91 9.56
N ILE A 407 20.81 3.47 8.45
CA ILE A 407 21.48 3.40 7.13
C ILE A 407 22.82 4.13 7.17
N VAL A 408 22.87 5.35 7.71
CA VAL A 408 24.12 6.11 7.88
C VAL A 408 25.14 5.30 8.69
N ASP A 409 24.73 4.74 9.82
CA ASP A 409 25.60 3.97 10.70
C ASP A 409 26.18 2.73 9.97
N ALA A 410 25.36 2.01 9.22
CA ALA A 410 25.77 0.84 8.45
C ALA A 410 26.77 1.20 7.33
N CYS A 411 26.47 2.25 6.54
CA CYS A 411 27.34 2.71 5.45
C CYS A 411 28.68 3.24 5.98
N VAL A 412 28.66 4.03 7.06
CA VAL A 412 29.87 4.59 7.68
C VAL A 412 30.75 3.47 8.26
N SER A 413 30.16 2.48 8.92
CA SER A 413 30.91 1.31 9.41
C SER A 413 31.57 0.58 8.24
N ALA A 414 30.81 0.26 7.20
CA ALA A 414 31.33 -0.44 6.02
C ALA A 414 32.46 0.36 5.31
N GLY A 415 32.25 1.68 5.11
CA GLY A 415 33.25 2.53 4.46
C GLY A 415 34.54 2.66 5.25
N LYS A 416 34.47 2.78 6.59
CA LYS A 416 35.64 2.81 7.47
C LYS A 416 36.39 1.47 7.54
N GLU A 417 35.67 0.38 7.40
CA GLU A 417 36.25 -0.99 7.34
C GLU A 417 36.78 -1.35 5.95
N GLY A 418 36.52 -0.52 4.92
CA GLY A 418 36.83 -0.83 3.52
C GLY A 418 36.04 -2.03 2.98
N ARG A 419 34.87 -2.28 3.54
CA ARG A 419 34.01 -3.41 3.22
C ARG A 419 33.05 -3.03 2.10
N LYS A 420 32.88 -3.93 1.12
CA LYS A 420 31.85 -3.79 0.09
C LYS A 420 30.46 -3.92 0.74
N PHE A 421 29.65 -2.89 0.57
CA PHE A 421 28.32 -2.84 1.17
C PHE A 421 27.39 -2.01 0.28
N ARG A 422 26.19 -2.52 0.01
CA ARG A 422 25.21 -1.86 -0.84
C ARG A 422 23.88 -1.67 -0.12
N VAL A 423 23.33 -0.49 -0.17
CA VAL A 423 21.94 -0.18 0.17
C VAL A 423 21.21 0.13 -1.13
N ILE A 424 20.31 -0.73 -1.53
CA ILE A 424 19.54 -0.65 -2.78
C ILE A 424 18.10 -0.32 -2.42
N ILE A 425 17.60 0.82 -2.91
CA ILE A 425 16.30 1.36 -2.54
C ILE A 425 15.47 1.54 -3.81
N LEU A 426 14.28 0.97 -3.83
CA LEU A 426 13.29 1.12 -4.88
C LEU A 426 12.06 1.84 -4.31
N ILE A 427 11.76 3.02 -4.84
CA ILE A 427 10.67 3.89 -4.39
C ILE A 427 10.04 4.61 -5.58
N PRO A 428 8.75 4.98 -5.52
CA PRO A 428 8.14 5.84 -6.50
C PRO A 428 8.85 7.19 -6.57
N ALA A 429 9.00 7.72 -7.77
CA ALA A 429 9.53 9.05 -7.95
C ALA A 429 8.46 10.13 -7.69
N VAL A 430 7.19 9.84 -8.01
CA VAL A 430 6.04 10.66 -7.66
C VAL A 430 5.02 9.82 -6.90
N PRO A 431 4.52 10.29 -5.75
CA PRO A 431 3.42 9.62 -5.06
C PRO A 431 2.18 9.49 -5.96
N GLY A 432 1.47 8.36 -5.84
CA GLY A 432 0.29 8.03 -6.67
C GLY A 432 -0.96 8.82 -6.30
N PHE A 433 -0.88 10.16 -6.30
CA PHE A 433 -2.00 11.07 -6.12
C PHE A 433 -2.31 11.79 -7.44
N ALA A 434 -3.59 12.04 -7.69
CA ALA A 434 -4.03 12.71 -8.90
C ALA A 434 -3.60 14.18 -8.93
N GLY A 435 -3.29 14.66 -10.11
CA GLY A 435 -3.03 16.06 -10.39
C GLY A 435 -1.64 16.34 -10.94
N ASP A 436 -1.55 17.42 -11.67
CA ASP A 436 -0.32 17.96 -12.23
C ASP A 436 0.47 18.69 -11.14
N LEU A 437 1.76 18.45 -11.04
CA LEU A 437 2.62 19.10 -10.03
C LEU A 437 2.70 20.63 -10.19
N ARG A 438 2.24 21.19 -11.33
CA ARG A 438 2.09 22.65 -11.51
C ARG A 438 0.89 23.22 -10.77
N ASP A 439 -0.06 22.40 -10.37
CA ASP A 439 -1.30 22.83 -9.73
C ASP A 439 -1.12 23.11 -8.24
N ASP A 440 -1.84 24.10 -7.72
CA ASP A 440 -1.85 24.39 -6.29
C ASP A 440 -2.41 23.21 -5.49
N ALA A 441 -3.32 22.43 -6.06
CA ALA A 441 -3.88 21.24 -5.44
C ALA A 441 -2.83 20.13 -5.19
N ALA A 442 -1.73 20.11 -5.94
CA ALA A 442 -0.66 19.14 -5.79
C ALA A 442 0.40 19.53 -4.71
N ILE A 443 0.15 20.56 -3.91
CA ILE A 443 1.11 21.02 -2.88
C ILE A 443 1.41 19.90 -1.86
N GLY A 444 0.45 19.07 -1.51
CA GLY A 444 0.65 17.91 -0.63
C GLY A 444 1.61 16.88 -1.24
N THR A 445 1.43 16.54 -2.52
CA THR A 445 2.32 15.65 -3.27
C THR A 445 3.73 16.21 -3.33
N ARG A 446 3.87 17.51 -3.64
CA ARG A 446 5.17 18.19 -3.64
C ARG A 446 5.84 18.23 -2.25
N ALA A 447 5.07 18.36 -1.18
CA ALA A 447 5.60 18.34 0.19
C ALA A 447 6.17 16.96 0.56
N ILE A 448 5.46 15.87 0.22
CA ILE A 448 5.96 14.50 0.40
C ILE A 448 7.27 14.29 -0.37
N MET A 449 7.32 14.70 -1.63
CA MET A 449 8.54 14.61 -2.44
C MET A 449 9.69 15.43 -1.85
N ASP A 450 9.43 16.60 -1.35
CA ASP A 450 10.43 17.47 -0.71
C ASP A 450 11.03 16.82 0.54
N TYR A 451 10.20 16.24 1.42
CA TYR A 451 10.68 15.48 2.58
C TYR A 451 11.47 14.24 2.18
N GLN A 452 11.05 13.53 1.12
CA GLN A 452 11.79 12.40 0.58
C GLN A 452 13.19 12.80 0.11
N TYR A 453 13.31 13.86 -0.69
CA TYR A 453 14.61 14.37 -1.12
C TYR A 453 15.46 14.91 0.03
N LYS A 454 14.87 15.57 1.04
CA LYS A 454 15.56 16.00 2.25
C LYS A 454 16.09 14.84 3.08
N SER A 455 15.37 13.73 3.12
CA SER A 455 15.84 12.49 3.76
C SER A 455 17.05 11.92 3.03
N ILE A 456 17.03 11.89 1.71
CA ILE A 456 18.04 11.23 0.87
C ILE A 456 19.29 12.08 0.71
N CYS A 457 19.17 13.27 0.09
CA CYS A 457 20.33 14.00 -0.46
C CYS A 457 20.29 15.52 -0.30
N ARG A 458 19.20 16.13 0.21
CA ARG A 458 19.08 17.58 0.30
C ARG A 458 19.23 18.10 1.73
N GLY A 459 20.10 19.08 1.91
CA GLY A 459 20.37 19.69 3.23
C GLY A 459 21.39 18.89 4.05
N GLU A 460 21.95 19.58 5.04
CA GLU A 460 23.05 19.09 5.87
C GLU A 460 22.75 17.83 6.69
N HIS A 461 21.48 17.58 6.97
CA HIS A 461 21.03 16.41 7.76
C HIS A 461 20.58 15.23 6.89
N SER A 462 20.66 15.32 5.55
CA SER A 462 20.33 14.21 4.66
C SER A 462 21.28 13.02 4.88
N ILE A 463 20.82 11.83 4.52
CA ILE A 463 21.61 10.61 4.61
C ILE A 463 22.96 10.77 3.89
N PHE A 464 22.97 11.32 2.68
CA PHE A 464 24.19 11.52 1.89
C PHE A 464 25.18 12.45 2.60
N GLU A 465 24.71 13.58 3.11
CA GLU A 465 25.60 14.55 3.77
C GLU A 465 26.11 14.04 5.13
N GLN A 466 25.29 13.29 5.85
CA GLN A 466 25.72 12.69 7.12
C GLN A 466 26.80 11.61 6.92
N ILE A 467 26.75 10.85 5.83
CA ILE A 467 27.79 9.88 5.46
C ILE A 467 29.05 10.61 5.03
N ARG A 468 28.94 11.67 4.18
CA ARG A 468 30.08 12.50 3.76
C ARG A 468 30.78 13.17 4.95
N ALA A 469 30.01 13.66 5.91
CA ALA A 469 30.56 14.27 7.13
C ALA A 469 31.42 13.29 7.95
N GLN A 470 31.24 11.99 7.78
CA GLN A 470 32.06 10.94 8.41
C GLN A 470 33.25 10.50 7.55
N GLY A 471 33.50 11.16 6.41
CA GLY A 471 34.60 10.86 5.50
C GLY A 471 34.37 9.65 4.60
N VAL A 472 33.14 9.22 4.39
CA VAL A 472 32.74 8.13 3.50
C VAL A 472 31.97 8.70 2.31
N ASP A 473 32.19 8.18 1.12
CA ASP A 473 31.43 8.57 -0.06
C ASP A 473 30.12 7.73 -0.14
N PRO A 474 28.94 8.37 0.00
CA PRO A 474 27.67 7.65 -0.05
C PRO A 474 27.39 6.99 -1.41
N THR A 475 27.94 7.51 -2.51
CA THR A 475 27.71 6.98 -3.86
C THR A 475 28.34 5.60 -4.08
N ASN A 476 29.23 5.18 -3.19
CA ASN A 476 29.78 3.82 -3.19
C ASN A 476 28.88 2.82 -2.46
N HIS A 477 27.85 3.30 -1.75
CA HIS A 477 27.06 2.46 -0.86
C HIS A 477 25.56 2.55 -1.11
N ILE A 478 25.03 3.69 -1.54
CA ILE A 478 23.56 3.90 -1.66
C ILE A 478 23.18 4.11 -3.12
N PHE A 479 22.19 3.34 -3.55
CA PHE A 479 21.70 3.33 -4.94
C PHE A 479 20.18 3.34 -4.91
N ILE A 480 19.58 4.32 -5.58
CA ILE A 480 18.15 4.54 -5.53
C ILE A 480 17.56 4.49 -6.94
N PHE A 481 16.51 3.70 -7.07
CA PHE A 481 15.82 3.44 -8.32
C PHE A 481 14.33 3.66 -8.18
N ASN A 482 13.65 3.85 -9.31
CA ASN A 482 12.23 3.65 -9.44
C ASN A 482 11.96 2.65 -10.57
N LEU A 483 10.69 2.39 -10.85
CA LEU A 483 10.28 1.45 -11.89
C LEU A 483 9.40 2.15 -12.91
N ARG A 484 9.52 1.73 -14.19
CA ARG A 484 8.66 2.18 -15.28
C ARG A 484 8.32 1.04 -16.20
N SER A 485 7.16 1.16 -16.85
CA SER A 485 6.75 0.28 -17.93
C SER A 485 6.37 1.08 -19.17
N TYR A 486 6.40 0.42 -20.31
CA TYR A 486 5.88 0.95 -21.56
C TYR A 486 4.96 -0.07 -22.23
N ASP A 487 4.10 0.42 -23.10
CA ASP A 487 3.20 -0.42 -23.87
C ASP A 487 2.76 0.29 -25.15
N ARG A 488 1.91 -0.37 -25.92
CA ARG A 488 1.27 0.19 -27.09
C ARG A 488 -0.25 0.05 -26.97
N LEU A 489 -0.96 1.17 -27.01
CA LEU A 489 -2.42 1.14 -27.11
C LEU A 489 -2.84 0.52 -28.45
N ASN A 490 -3.78 -0.42 -28.38
CA ASN A 490 -4.26 -1.10 -29.60
C ASN A 490 -5.45 -0.38 -30.25
N LYS A 491 -5.43 0.95 -30.28
CA LYS A 491 -6.41 1.77 -31.01
C LYS A 491 -6.14 1.69 -32.51
N THR A 492 -6.28 0.52 -33.09
CA THR A 492 -6.02 0.22 -34.49
C THR A 492 -7.12 0.75 -35.40
N PRO A 493 -6.89 0.88 -36.72
CA PRO A 493 -7.96 1.17 -37.68
C PRO A 493 -9.13 0.18 -37.59
N ALA A 494 -8.89 -1.06 -37.24
CA ALA A 494 -9.94 -2.05 -37.01
C ALA A 494 -10.89 -1.63 -35.89
N VAL A 495 -10.39 -1.19 -34.72
CA VAL A 495 -11.21 -0.69 -33.61
C VAL A 495 -11.98 0.58 -34.04
N LYS A 496 -11.30 1.53 -34.70
CA LYS A 496 -11.94 2.76 -35.19
C LYS A 496 -13.09 2.44 -36.17
N LYS A 497 -12.85 1.53 -37.08
CA LYS A 497 -13.89 1.08 -38.04
C LYS A 497 -15.05 0.39 -37.34
N GLN A 498 -14.76 -0.44 -36.37
CA GLN A 498 -15.76 -1.12 -35.55
C GLN A 498 -16.61 -0.12 -34.75
N GLU A 499 -15.99 0.93 -34.17
CA GLU A 499 -16.71 2.04 -33.54
C GLU A 499 -17.63 2.78 -34.56
N GLU A 500 -17.13 3.05 -35.77
CA GLU A 500 -17.91 3.73 -36.81
C GLU A 500 -19.07 2.88 -37.32
N GLU A 501 -18.85 1.59 -37.60
CA GLU A 501 -19.89 0.69 -38.11
C GLU A 501 -20.95 0.34 -37.09
N SER A 502 -20.56 0.13 -35.81
CA SER A 502 -21.48 -0.13 -34.73
C SER A 502 -22.22 1.13 -34.25
N GLY A 503 -21.59 2.28 -34.37
CA GLY A 503 -22.00 3.53 -33.75
C GLY A 503 -21.89 3.52 -32.24
N VAL A 504 -21.02 2.67 -31.70
CA VAL A 504 -20.76 2.47 -30.27
C VAL A 504 -19.27 2.71 -30.01
N LYS A 505 -18.94 3.46 -28.98
CA LYS A 505 -17.57 3.67 -28.56
C LYS A 505 -17.07 2.50 -27.72
N TYR A 506 -15.75 2.20 -27.79
CA TYR A 506 -15.14 1.11 -27.04
C TYR A 506 -15.43 1.22 -25.54
N HIS A 507 -15.34 2.42 -24.95
CA HIS A 507 -15.61 2.62 -23.52
C HIS A 507 -17.07 2.33 -23.12
N GLU A 508 -18.03 2.45 -24.04
CA GLU A 508 -19.44 2.09 -23.80
C GLU A 508 -19.62 0.56 -23.69
N VAL A 509 -18.77 -0.17 -24.42
CA VAL A 509 -18.80 -1.63 -24.43
C VAL A 509 -18.12 -2.21 -23.17
N GLN A 510 -17.09 -1.54 -22.66
CA GLN A 510 -16.36 -1.94 -21.46
C GLN A 510 -17.27 -2.12 -20.23
N ARG A 511 -18.26 -1.23 -20.08
CA ARG A 511 -19.24 -1.32 -19.00
C ARG A 511 -20.05 -2.62 -19.06
N ALA A 512 -20.47 -3.02 -20.26
CA ALA A 512 -21.22 -4.24 -20.47
C ALA A 512 -20.38 -5.48 -20.19
N GLU A 513 -19.12 -5.46 -20.57
CA GLU A 513 -18.15 -6.52 -20.29
C GLU A 513 -17.86 -6.65 -18.82
N ALA A 514 -17.61 -5.55 -18.13
CA ALA A 514 -17.41 -5.57 -16.69
C ALA A 514 -18.62 -6.17 -15.96
N GLU A 515 -19.83 -5.90 -16.44
CA GLU A 515 -21.07 -6.48 -15.90
C GLU A 515 -21.16 -7.99 -16.16
N GLU A 516 -20.74 -8.44 -17.35
CA GLU A 516 -20.77 -9.87 -17.72
C GLU A 516 -19.69 -10.68 -16.99
N ILE A 517 -18.43 -10.20 -16.97
CA ILE A 517 -17.29 -10.88 -16.30
C ILE A 517 -17.49 -10.94 -14.79
N MET A 518 -17.88 -9.85 -14.19
CA MET A 518 -18.01 -9.73 -12.74
C MET A 518 -19.38 -10.20 -12.23
N GLY A 519 -20.29 -10.49 -13.15
CA GLY A 519 -21.69 -10.81 -12.83
C GLY A 519 -22.48 -9.58 -12.40
N GLU A 520 -23.80 -9.68 -12.39
CA GLU A 520 -24.63 -8.68 -11.70
C GLU A 520 -24.13 -8.56 -10.28
N GLY A 521 -23.56 -7.41 -9.95
CA GLY A 521 -23.06 -7.17 -8.62
C GLY A 521 -24.18 -7.38 -7.62
N ILE A 522 -23.90 -8.07 -6.55
CA ILE A 522 -24.72 -8.03 -5.33
C ILE A 522 -24.86 -6.59 -4.85
N HIS A 523 -24.06 -5.71 -5.39
CA HIS A 523 -24.24 -4.28 -5.41
C HIS A 523 -25.30 -3.79 -6.39
N GLY A 524 -26.26 -4.61 -6.75
CA GLY A 524 -27.46 -4.01 -7.28
C GLY A 524 -27.78 -2.85 -6.38
N SER A 525 -27.74 -1.65 -6.93
CA SER A 525 -28.14 -0.43 -6.26
C SER A 525 -29.46 -0.53 -5.51
N ALA A 526 -30.23 -1.56 -5.75
CA ALA A 526 -31.43 -1.95 -5.06
C ALA A 526 -31.24 -2.25 -3.56
N ASP A 527 -30.13 -2.85 -3.16
CA ASP A 527 -29.99 -3.36 -1.79
C ASP A 527 -29.39 -2.34 -0.80
N VAL A 528 -28.88 -1.24 -1.30
CA VAL A 528 -28.53 -0.06 -0.48
C VAL A 528 -29.75 0.87 -0.28
N GLU A 529 -30.90 0.47 -0.79
CA GLU A 529 -32.14 1.26 -0.82
C GLU A 529 -32.73 1.59 0.55
N GLY A 530 -32.39 0.92 1.60
CA GLY A 530 -32.91 1.22 2.92
C GLY A 530 -32.61 2.66 3.42
N GLU A 531 -31.56 3.30 2.94
CA GLU A 531 -31.24 4.72 3.22
C GLU A 531 -31.41 5.66 2.02
N ARG A 532 -31.36 5.14 0.78
CA ARG A 532 -31.61 5.91 -0.43
C ARG A 532 -33.09 6.35 -0.60
N ASP A 533 -34.01 5.55 -0.12
CA ASP A 533 -35.45 5.76 -0.28
C ASP A 533 -35.99 7.07 0.33
N LYS A 534 -35.15 7.80 1.06
CA LYS A 534 -35.58 9.13 1.55
C LYS A 534 -35.36 10.27 0.54
N HIS A 535 -34.60 10.03 -0.53
CA HIS A 535 -34.23 11.10 -1.47
C HIS A 535 -34.33 10.76 -2.97
N MET A 536 -34.61 9.52 -3.38
CA MET A 536 -34.67 9.12 -4.79
C MET A 536 -36.08 8.68 -5.20
N GLY A 537 -36.55 9.24 -6.28
CA GLY A 537 -37.89 8.96 -6.82
C GLY A 537 -37.90 7.68 -7.64
N LYS A 538 -39.08 7.02 -7.73
CA LYS A 538 -39.36 5.77 -8.48
C LYS A 538 -38.90 5.73 -9.96
N ASN A 539 -38.36 6.82 -10.49
CA ASN A 539 -37.88 6.92 -11.88
C ASN A 539 -36.45 6.36 -12.10
N GLU A 540 -35.71 6.01 -11.05
CA GLU A 540 -34.32 5.58 -11.20
C GLU A 540 -34.16 4.07 -11.41
N GLU A 541 -35.05 3.25 -10.84
CA GLU A 541 -35.08 1.80 -11.16
C GLU A 541 -35.32 1.56 -12.65
N GLN A 542 -36.23 2.32 -13.25
CA GLN A 542 -36.51 2.22 -14.68
C GLN A 542 -35.31 2.69 -15.52
N LYS A 543 -34.57 3.70 -15.05
CA LYS A 543 -33.36 4.18 -15.72
C LYS A 543 -32.24 3.13 -15.68
N GLN A 544 -32.07 2.42 -14.58
CA GLN A 544 -31.03 1.38 -14.46
C GLN A 544 -31.33 0.16 -15.33
N VAL A 545 -32.58 -0.29 -15.39
CA VAL A 545 -32.98 -1.35 -16.31
C VAL A 545 -32.79 -0.91 -17.76
N ASP A 546 -33.14 0.33 -18.09
CA ASP A 546 -32.93 0.89 -19.43
C ASP A 546 -31.43 1.04 -19.76
N GLU A 547 -30.57 1.38 -18.80
CA GLU A 547 -29.12 1.48 -18.97
C GLU A 547 -28.47 0.11 -19.16
N SER A 548 -28.81 -0.88 -18.35
CA SER A 548 -28.31 -2.26 -18.50
C SER A 548 -28.72 -2.86 -19.88
N THR A 549 -29.96 -2.63 -20.30
CA THR A 549 -30.44 -3.05 -21.61
C THR A 549 -29.69 -2.37 -22.74
N ARG A 550 -29.40 -1.07 -22.62
CA ARG A 550 -28.62 -0.32 -23.60
C ARG A 550 -27.17 -0.78 -23.64
N SER A 551 -26.56 -1.06 -22.49
CA SER A 551 -25.20 -1.56 -22.36
C SER A 551 -25.04 -2.92 -23.07
N THR A 552 -25.94 -3.85 -22.84
CA THR A 552 -25.95 -5.17 -23.51
C THR A 552 -26.20 -5.04 -25.02
N ASP A 553 -27.09 -4.11 -25.45
CA ASP A 553 -27.29 -3.84 -26.89
C ASP A 553 -26.06 -3.17 -27.52
N ALA A 554 -25.37 -2.29 -26.81
CA ALA A 554 -24.14 -1.65 -27.26
C ALA A 554 -23.03 -2.71 -27.50
N LYS A 555 -22.81 -3.64 -26.56
CA LYS A 555 -21.86 -4.74 -26.70
C LYS A 555 -22.22 -5.60 -27.93
N ARG A 556 -23.47 -6.06 -28.04
CA ARG A 556 -23.94 -6.87 -29.16
C ARG A 556 -23.73 -6.18 -30.53
N ARG A 557 -24.00 -4.89 -30.62
CA ARG A 557 -23.79 -4.11 -31.87
C ARG A 557 -22.31 -3.97 -32.20
N PHE A 558 -21.48 -3.71 -31.21
CA PHE A 558 -20.04 -3.59 -31.35
C PHE A 558 -19.42 -4.91 -31.82
N GLU A 559 -19.77 -6.02 -31.19
CA GLU A 559 -19.28 -7.34 -31.58
C GLU A 559 -19.78 -7.78 -32.96
N ALA A 560 -21.02 -7.40 -33.35
CA ALA A 560 -21.55 -7.69 -34.68
C ALA A 560 -20.82 -6.92 -35.78
N ALA A 561 -20.22 -5.79 -35.48
CA ALA A 561 -19.40 -4.97 -36.40
C ALA A 561 -17.91 -5.39 -36.42
N LYS A 562 -17.58 -6.56 -35.81
CA LYS A 562 -16.21 -7.08 -35.69
C LYS A 562 -15.57 -7.21 -37.10
N THR A 563 -14.36 -6.70 -37.22
CA THR A 563 -13.55 -6.77 -38.44
C THR A 563 -12.44 -7.80 -38.23
N ASP A 564 -12.08 -8.55 -39.30
CA ASP A 564 -10.90 -9.42 -39.23
C ASP A 564 -9.65 -8.56 -39.01
N SER A 565 -9.09 -8.58 -37.85
CA SER A 565 -7.81 -7.96 -37.53
C SER A 565 -6.73 -9.04 -37.49
N GLN A 566 -5.59 -8.78 -38.13
CA GLN A 566 -4.44 -9.70 -38.13
C GLN A 566 -3.57 -9.56 -36.88
N ASN A 567 -3.89 -8.60 -35.99
CA ASN A 567 -3.08 -8.22 -34.84
C ASN A 567 -3.55 -8.81 -33.51
N CYS A 568 -4.07 -10.00 -33.56
CA CYS A 568 -4.69 -10.53 -32.37
C CYS A 568 -3.91 -11.69 -31.81
N ASN A 569 -3.19 -11.41 -30.75
CA ASN A 569 -2.90 -12.41 -29.72
C ASN A 569 -3.78 -12.14 -28.50
N SER A 570 -4.00 -13.12 -27.67
CA SER A 570 -4.85 -13.04 -26.48
C SER A 570 -4.44 -11.95 -25.48
N VAL A 571 -3.24 -11.41 -25.59
CA VAL A 571 -2.66 -10.46 -24.63
C VAL A 571 -2.75 -9.02 -25.09
N CYS A 572 -2.73 -8.73 -26.40
CA CYS A 572 -2.80 -7.39 -27.00
C CYS A 572 -1.86 -6.32 -26.40
N SER A 573 -0.88 -6.71 -25.61
CA SER A 573 0.13 -5.85 -24.98
C SER A 573 1.51 -6.22 -25.52
N VAL A 574 2.37 -5.23 -25.66
CA VAL A 574 3.77 -5.42 -26.07
C VAL A 574 4.76 -5.26 -24.90
N ALA A 575 4.26 -5.02 -23.70
CA ALA A 575 5.09 -4.88 -22.50
C ALA A 575 5.95 -6.12 -22.22
N HIS A 576 5.50 -7.30 -22.67
CA HIS A 576 6.25 -8.54 -22.55
C HIS A 576 7.63 -8.51 -23.27
N HIS A 577 7.86 -7.60 -24.20
CA HIS A 577 9.19 -7.44 -24.83
C HIS A 577 10.27 -6.87 -23.90
N ALA A 578 9.87 -6.28 -22.77
CA ALA A 578 10.79 -5.93 -21.71
C ALA A 578 11.29 -7.13 -20.90
N MET A 579 10.64 -8.31 -21.06
CA MET A 579 10.93 -9.56 -20.35
C MET A 579 11.71 -10.55 -21.21
N ALA A 580 12.15 -11.67 -20.62
CA ALA A 580 12.93 -12.69 -21.30
C ALA A 580 12.08 -13.52 -22.28
N GLY A 581 12.60 -13.74 -23.48
CA GLY A 581 12.12 -14.77 -24.41
C GLY A 581 11.13 -14.37 -25.51
N PRO A 582 10.51 -13.18 -25.55
CA PRO A 582 9.39 -12.92 -26.46
C PRO A 582 9.77 -12.53 -27.90
N GLY A 583 11.05 -12.56 -28.29
CA GLY A 583 11.47 -12.10 -29.62
C GLY A 583 11.79 -10.61 -29.66
N LYS A 584 11.73 -10.01 -30.84
CA LYS A 584 12.04 -8.60 -31.04
C LYS A 584 10.77 -7.79 -31.23
N LEU A 585 10.76 -6.61 -30.66
CA LEU A 585 9.67 -5.65 -30.83
C LEU A 585 9.47 -5.23 -32.32
N SER A 586 10.55 -5.30 -33.14
CA SER A 586 10.47 -5.06 -34.58
C SER A 586 9.55 -6.05 -35.31
N ASP A 587 9.33 -7.24 -34.75
CA ASP A 587 8.54 -8.30 -35.35
C ASP A 587 7.03 -8.16 -35.06
N GLU A 588 6.68 -7.23 -34.14
CA GLU A 588 5.30 -6.92 -33.82
C GLU A 588 4.57 -6.33 -35.02
N THR A 589 3.37 -6.82 -35.28
CA THR A 589 2.53 -6.32 -36.35
C THR A 589 1.78 -5.05 -35.94
N TRP A 590 1.43 -4.24 -36.96
CA TRP A 590 0.57 -3.07 -36.77
C TRP A 590 -0.32 -2.90 -38.02
N ASP A 591 -1.64 -2.90 -37.85
CA ASP A 591 -2.62 -2.87 -38.96
C ASP A 591 -2.86 -1.47 -39.53
N GLY A 592 -2.22 -0.45 -38.99
CA GLY A 592 -2.47 0.95 -39.37
C GLY A 592 -1.29 1.62 -40.05
N ASP A 593 -1.43 2.95 -40.24
CA ASP A 593 -0.34 3.80 -40.65
C ASP A 593 0.77 3.83 -39.61
N ALA A 594 2.02 3.87 -40.04
CA ALA A 594 3.18 3.98 -39.17
C ALA A 594 3.09 5.17 -38.20
N LYS A 595 2.51 6.28 -38.63
CA LYS A 595 2.29 7.46 -37.78
C LYS A 595 1.25 7.20 -36.68
N GLU A 596 0.21 6.44 -36.99
CA GLU A 596 -0.79 6.08 -35.97
C GLU A 596 -0.18 5.20 -34.88
N GLU A 597 0.72 4.28 -35.25
CA GLU A 597 1.43 3.50 -34.20
C GLU A 597 2.27 4.39 -33.29
N VAL A 598 3.00 5.37 -33.88
CA VAL A 598 3.82 6.32 -33.10
C VAL A 598 2.98 7.04 -32.03
N GLU A 599 1.74 7.40 -32.37
CA GLU A 599 0.83 8.09 -31.45
C GLU A 599 0.26 7.17 -30.35
N ASN A 600 0.37 5.84 -30.50
CA ASN A 600 -0.17 4.85 -29.58
C ASN A 600 0.87 4.28 -28.59
N TRP A 601 2.14 4.62 -28.70
CA TRP A 601 3.14 4.25 -27.69
C TRP A 601 2.96 5.06 -26.43
N ILE A 602 2.92 4.37 -25.29
CA ILE A 602 2.71 4.96 -23.96
C ILE A 602 3.73 4.44 -22.96
N GLN A 603 3.95 5.21 -21.92
CA GLN A 603 4.70 4.84 -20.73
C GLN A 603 3.98 5.30 -19.47
N GLU A 604 4.26 4.62 -18.35
CA GLU A 604 3.80 5.04 -17.03
C GLU A 604 4.82 4.63 -15.96
N GLU A 605 4.81 5.34 -14.84
CA GLU A 605 5.51 4.90 -13.63
C GLU A 605 4.88 3.59 -13.14
N LEU A 606 5.69 2.57 -12.94
CA LEU A 606 5.28 1.35 -12.26
C LEU A 606 5.30 1.63 -10.75
N TYR A 607 4.12 1.75 -10.19
CA TYR A 607 3.97 2.23 -8.82
C TYR A 607 4.40 1.19 -7.78
N ILE A 608 5.50 1.46 -7.12
CA ILE A 608 6.02 0.61 -6.05
C ILE A 608 5.17 0.84 -4.81
N HIS A 609 4.39 -0.16 -4.41
CA HIS A 609 3.55 -0.11 -3.21
C HIS A 609 3.92 -1.18 -2.19
N ALA A 610 4.89 -2.04 -2.48
CA ALA A 610 5.47 -2.99 -1.52
C ALA A 610 6.02 -2.26 -0.28
N LYS A 611 6.01 -2.93 0.86
CA LYS A 611 6.67 -2.47 2.08
C LYS A 611 7.56 -3.60 2.55
N LEU A 612 8.76 -3.66 1.95
CA LEU A 612 9.66 -4.80 2.01
C LEU A 612 11.08 -4.36 2.35
N LEU A 613 11.71 -5.10 3.26
CA LEU A 613 13.13 -5.03 3.56
C LEU A 613 13.72 -6.43 3.50
N ILE A 614 14.78 -6.63 2.74
CA ILE A 614 15.57 -7.86 2.72
C ILE A 614 17.02 -7.53 3.05
N VAL A 615 17.62 -8.28 3.98
CA VAL A 615 19.00 -8.06 4.42
C VAL A 615 19.80 -9.35 4.35
N ASP A 616 20.92 -9.29 3.62
CA ASP A 616 21.94 -10.35 3.55
C ASP A 616 21.42 -11.73 3.16
N ASP A 617 20.36 -11.85 2.38
CA ASP A 617 19.64 -13.12 2.10
C ASP A 617 19.30 -13.91 3.38
N ARG A 618 19.05 -13.22 4.49
CA ARG A 618 18.82 -13.84 5.79
C ARG A 618 17.50 -13.40 6.41
N ILE A 619 17.24 -12.10 6.48
CA ILE A 619 16.08 -11.52 7.15
C ILE A 619 15.20 -10.82 6.14
N VAL A 620 13.89 -11.02 6.28
CA VAL A 620 12.85 -10.29 5.55
C VAL A 620 11.95 -9.58 6.56
N VAL A 621 11.65 -8.31 6.32
CA VAL A 621 10.56 -7.58 6.99
C VAL A 621 9.56 -7.18 5.92
N CYS A 622 8.32 -7.58 6.08
CA CYS A 622 7.25 -7.23 5.14
C CYS A 622 5.93 -6.99 5.87
N GLY A 623 5.11 -6.09 5.35
CA GLY A 623 3.81 -5.76 5.93
C GLY A 623 3.15 -4.56 5.30
N SER A 624 2.44 -3.78 6.09
CA SER A 624 1.69 -2.61 5.62
C SER A 624 2.44 -1.28 5.79
N SER A 625 3.54 -1.26 6.54
CA SER A 625 4.17 -0.04 7.07
C SER A 625 5.03 0.69 6.04
N ASN A 626 4.65 1.90 5.68
CA ASN A 626 5.47 2.80 4.90
C ASN A 626 6.71 3.28 5.68
N LEU A 627 7.75 3.67 4.95
CA LEU A 627 8.96 4.24 5.52
C LEU A 627 8.80 5.76 5.63
N ASN A 628 7.93 6.18 6.52
CA ASN A 628 7.66 7.57 6.89
C ASN A 628 7.15 7.64 8.34
N ASP A 629 7.07 8.82 8.93
CA ASP A 629 6.65 8.97 10.32
C ASP A 629 5.23 8.48 10.57
N ARG A 630 4.32 8.66 9.60
CA ARG A 630 2.95 8.18 9.71
C ARG A 630 2.89 6.70 10.08
N SER A 631 3.73 5.88 9.46
CA SER A 631 3.75 4.44 9.67
C SER A 631 4.71 3.97 10.76
N GLN A 632 5.76 4.76 11.09
CA GLN A 632 6.86 4.29 11.93
C GLN A 632 6.81 4.78 13.37
N GLN A 633 6.11 5.88 13.66
CA GLN A 633 6.11 6.49 14.99
C GLN A 633 5.21 5.79 16.01
N GLY A 634 4.30 4.93 15.61
CA GLY A 634 3.40 4.18 16.48
C GLY A 634 2.13 4.93 16.89
N ASP A 635 2.20 6.23 17.07
CA ASP A 635 1.08 7.08 17.50
C ASP A 635 0.33 7.77 16.34
N HIS A 636 0.76 7.53 15.11
CA HIS A 636 0.12 7.99 13.88
C HIS A 636 -0.72 6.86 13.26
N ASP A 637 -0.49 6.52 11.98
CA ASP A 637 -1.21 5.42 11.34
C ASP A 637 -0.93 4.08 12.04
N SER A 638 -1.94 3.23 12.11
CA SER A 638 -1.74 1.88 12.65
C SER A 638 -1.30 0.92 11.56
N GLU A 639 -0.26 0.12 11.87
CA GLU A 639 0.43 -0.74 10.93
C GLU A 639 0.74 -2.11 11.53
N LEU A 640 0.89 -3.11 10.66
CA LEU A 640 1.28 -4.46 11.03
C LEU A 640 2.31 -5.01 10.05
N SER A 641 3.39 -5.60 10.57
CA SER A 641 4.45 -6.22 9.77
C SER A 641 4.96 -7.49 10.43
N ILE A 642 5.65 -8.33 9.66
CA ILE A 642 6.29 -9.56 10.12
C ILE A 642 7.78 -9.46 9.85
N VAL A 643 8.60 -9.77 10.85
CA VAL A 643 10.03 -10.04 10.69
C VAL A 643 10.22 -11.55 10.58
N MET A 644 10.93 -12.00 9.56
CA MET A 644 11.07 -13.42 9.19
C MET A 644 12.54 -13.78 9.03
N GLU A 645 12.95 -14.89 9.62
CA GLU A 645 14.27 -15.50 9.44
C GLU A 645 14.10 -17.00 9.25
N ASP A 646 14.53 -17.52 8.09
CA ASP A 646 14.37 -18.93 7.78
C ASP A 646 15.51 -19.76 8.36
N THR A 647 15.18 -20.83 9.07
CA THR A 647 16.16 -21.81 9.59
C THR A 647 16.57 -22.81 8.52
N ASP A 648 15.77 -22.99 7.46
CA ASP A 648 16.16 -23.74 6.28
C ASP A 648 17.16 -22.92 5.45
N LYS A 649 18.35 -23.47 5.26
CA LYS A 649 19.44 -22.80 4.55
C LYS A 649 19.68 -23.44 3.18
N ILE A 650 20.01 -22.58 2.24
CA ILE A 650 20.46 -23.01 0.91
C ILE A 650 21.89 -22.55 0.70
N THR A 651 22.66 -23.42 0.06
CA THR A 651 24.01 -23.05 -0.40
C THR A 651 23.89 -21.98 -1.48
N SER A 652 24.60 -20.89 -1.30
CA SER A 652 24.58 -19.70 -2.14
C SER A 652 25.96 -19.07 -2.21
N VAL A 653 26.07 -17.91 -2.82
CA VAL A 653 27.27 -17.11 -2.94
C VAL A 653 26.99 -15.68 -2.46
N MET A 654 27.93 -15.08 -1.76
CA MET A 654 27.89 -13.69 -1.32
C MET A 654 29.27 -13.06 -1.52
N ASP A 655 29.37 -12.06 -2.40
CA ASP A 655 30.64 -11.41 -2.79
C ASP A 655 31.73 -12.44 -3.23
N GLY A 656 31.30 -13.39 -4.06
CA GLY A 656 32.16 -14.45 -4.57
C GLY A 656 32.58 -15.52 -3.56
N GLN A 657 32.05 -15.48 -2.34
CA GLN A 657 32.36 -16.46 -1.30
C GLN A 657 31.18 -17.40 -1.03
N PRO A 658 31.41 -18.67 -0.69
CA PRO A 658 30.32 -19.56 -0.25
C PRO A 658 29.53 -18.95 0.92
N PHE A 659 28.22 -19.00 0.83
CA PHE A 659 27.32 -18.41 1.81
C PHE A 659 26.11 -19.31 2.06
N GLU A 660 25.72 -19.43 3.32
CA GLU A 660 24.50 -20.13 3.73
C GLU A 660 23.36 -19.12 3.85
N ALA A 661 22.55 -19.01 2.80
CA ALA A 661 21.42 -18.09 2.74
C ALA A 661 20.17 -18.71 3.36
N GLY A 662 19.31 -17.89 3.97
CA GLY A 662 17.94 -18.30 4.32
C GLY A 662 17.13 -18.54 3.04
N ARG A 663 16.53 -19.73 2.90
CA ARG A 663 15.76 -20.07 1.69
C ARG A 663 14.73 -19.02 1.35
N HIS A 664 13.93 -18.62 2.31
CA HIS A 664 12.84 -17.64 2.10
C HIS A 664 13.37 -16.30 1.59
N ALA A 665 14.36 -15.72 2.24
CA ALA A 665 14.91 -14.41 1.87
C ALA A 665 15.61 -14.45 0.50
N ALA A 666 16.42 -15.47 0.27
CA ALA A 666 17.18 -15.61 -0.98
C ALA A 666 16.26 -15.83 -2.19
N THR A 667 15.29 -16.73 -2.08
CA THR A 667 14.37 -17.02 -3.20
C THR A 667 13.46 -15.85 -3.53
N LEU A 668 12.95 -15.14 -2.51
CA LEU A 668 12.16 -13.93 -2.71
C LEU A 668 12.98 -12.83 -3.42
N ARG A 669 14.20 -12.54 -2.93
CA ARG A 669 15.07 -11.56 -3.58
C ARG A 669 15.38 -11.95 -5.02
N ARG A 670 15.75 -13.21 -5.28
CA ARG A 670 16.07 -13.69 -6.62
C ARG A 670 14.89 -13.55 -7.57
N TYR A 671 13.67 -13.80 -7.09
CA TYR A 671 12.46 -13.60 -7.88
C TYR A 671 12.29 -12.12 -8.24
N LEU A 672 12.26 -11.21 -7.27
CA LEU A 672 12.06 -9.77 -7.46
C LEU A 672 13.13 -9.15 -8.36
N TRP A 673 14.39 -9.54 -8.17
CA TRP A 673 15.49 -9.01 -8.98
C TRP A 673 15.42 -9.47 -10.43
N ARG A 674 14.98 -10.71 -10.69
CA ARG A 674 14.73 -11.17 -12.06
C ARG A 674 13.56 -10.44 -12.71
N GLU A 675 12.50 -10.17 -11.96
CA GLU A 675 11.38 -9.34 -12.42
C GLU A 675 11.87 -7.96 -12.85
N HIS A 676 12.56 -7.25 -11.95
CA HIS A 676 13.05 -5.89 -12.23
C HIS A 676 14.07 -5.83 -13.37
N LEU A 677 14.85 -6.87 -13.56
CA LEU A 677 15.83 -6.98 -14.66
C LEU A 677 15.24 -7.50 -15.99
N GLY A 678 13.98 -7.90 -16.00
CA GLY A 678 13.34 -8.51 -17.17
C GLY A 678 13.83 -9.91 -17.49
N LEU A 679 14.31 -10.66 -16.50
CA LEU A 679 14.85 -12.01 -16.66
C LEU A 679 13.81 -13.12 -16.50
N LEU A 680 12.61 -12.79 -15.99
CA LEU A 680 11.48 -13.72 -15.95
C LEU A 680 10.82 -13.82 -17.33
N PRO A 681 10.30 -14.99 -17.73
CA PRO A 681 9.41 -15.08 -18.88
C PRO A 681 8.10 -14.33 -18.61
N PRO A 682 7.37 -13.91 -19.64
CA PRO A 682 6.03 -13.35 -19.46
C PRO A 682 5.12 -14.31 -18.68
N GLN A 683 4.32 -13.78 -17.77
CA GLN A 683 3.36 -14.58 -17.01
C GLN A 683 2.24 -15.09 -17.91
N ASP A 684 1.96 -16.39 -17.87
CA ASP A 684 0.84 -16.98 -18.58
C ASP A 684 -0.48 -16.69 -17.82
N MET A 685 -1.27 -15.79 -18.37
CA MET A 685 -2.53 -15.34 -17.77
C MET A 685 -3.63 -16.40 -17.78
N ASP A 686 -3.53 -17.38 -18.67
CA ASP A 686 -4.53 -18.45 -18.86
C ASP A 686 -4.17 -19.73 -18.09
N ALA A 687 -2.99 -19.80 -17.51
CA ALA A 687 -2.53 -20.97 -16.75
C ALA A 687 -3.19 -21.02 -15.37
N SER A 688 -4.16 -21.92 -15.20
CA SER A 688 -4.83 -22.15 -13.90
C SER A 688 -3.90 -22.71 -12.81
N ASN A 689 -2.74 -23.21 -13.21
CA ASN A 689 -1.71 -23.76 -12.32
C ASN A 689 -0.52 -22.82 -12.11
N ASP A 690 -0.65 -21.54 -12.47
CA ASP A 690 0.37 -20.57 -12.19
C ASP A 690 0.69 -20.56 -10.69
N PRO A 691 1.96 -20.78 -10.29
CA PRO A 691 2.34 -20.82 -8.88
C PRO A 691 1.99 -19.56 -8.10
N ASN A 692 1.91 -18.41 -8.76
CA ASN A 692 1.49 -17.15 -8.15
C ASN A 692 0.00 -17.13 -7.79
N ALA A 693 -0.81 -17.99 -8.41
CA ALA A 693 -2.22 -18.14 -8.10
C ALA A 693 -2.49 -19.17 -6.98
N GLN A 694 -1.48 -19.84 -6.45
CA GLN A 694 -1.67 -20.88 -5.43
C GLN A 694 -1.47 -20.32 -4.01
N PRO A 695 -2.31 -20.74 -3.04
CA PRO A 695 -2.10 -20.39 -1.64
C PRO A 695 -0.82 -21.05 -1.09
N PRO A 696 -0.31 -20.62 0.07
CA PRO A 696 0.80 -21.30 0.73
C PRO A 696 0.44 -22.76 1.02
N GLY A 697 1.33 -23.66 0.70
CA GLY A 697 1.19 -25.09 0.95
C GLY A 697 2.57 -25.75 1.03
N ASP A 698 2.61 -26.94 1.61
CA ASP A 698 3.88 -27.63 1.87
C ASP A 698 4.67 -27.94 0.59
N ASP A 699 3.95 -28.24 -0.50
CA ASP A 699 4.52 -28.67 -1.78
C ASP A 699 4.69 -27.51 -2.80
N SER A 700 4.32 -26.27 -2.45
CA SER A 700 4.45 -25.15 -3.37
C SER A 700 5.87 -24.62 -3.41
N PRO A 701 6.54 -24.55 -4.57
CA PRO A 701 7.85 -23.92 -4.65
C PRO A 701 7.78 -22.44 -4.29
N ASN A 702 8.80 -21.91 -3.62
CA ASN A 702 8.90 -20.47 -3.34
C ASN A 702 9.14 -19.66 -4.62
N ASP A 703 9.86 -20.28 -5.57
CA ASP A 703 10.10 -19.71 -6.89
C ASP A 703 9.90 -20.80 -7.94
N PRO A 704 8.89 -20.70 -8.80
CA PRO A 704 8.61 -21.72 -9.81
C PRO A 704 9.68 -21.83 -10.89
N TRP A 705 10.55 -20.83 -11.02
CA TRP A 705 11.61 -20.76 -12.02
C TRP A 705 13.02 -20.90 -11.42
N ASP A 706 13.16 -21.61 -10.30
CA ASP A 706 14.43 -21.79 -9.58
C ASP A 706 15.45 -22.70 -10.30
N GLN A 707 15.05 -23.29 -11.42
CA GLN A 707 15.87 -24.22 -12.20
C GLN A 707 16.57 -23.58 -13.41
N ASP A 708 16.28 -22.33 -13.76
CA ASP A 708 16.83 -21.71 -14.93
C ASP A 708 18.19 -21.00 -14.69
N ASP A 709 18.90 -20.68 -15.79
CA ASP A 709 20.21 -20.03 -15.72
C ASP A 709 20.13 -18.60 -15.15
N THR A 710 18.97 -17.93 -15.26
CA THR A 710 18.76 -16.58 -14.73
C THR A 710 18.68 -16.58 -13.21
N TYR A 711 18.18 -17.66 -12.62
CA TYR A 711 18.19 -17.86 -11.17
C TYR A 711 19.64 -17.92 -10.62
N LYS A 712 20.53 -18.61 -11.31
CA LYS A 712 21.96 -18.67 -10.96
C LYS A 712 22.65 -17.33 -11.17
N PHE A 713 22.27 -16.60 -12.20
CA PHE A 713 22.86 -15.29 -12.48
C PHE A 713 22.61 -14.28 -11.35
N VAL A 714 21.44 -14.33 -10.73
CA VAL A 714 21.09 -13.46 -9.59
C VAL A 714 21.45 -14.06 -8.23
N GLU A 715 22.14 -15.19 -8.17
CA GLU A 715 22.47 -15.90 -6.93
C GLU A 715 23.30 -15.04 -5.98
N ASP A 716 24.39 -14.42 -6.47
CA ASP A 716 25.25 -13.53 -5.69
C ASP A 716 24.80 -12.07 -5.81
N PRO A 717 24.14 -11.49 -4.80
CA PRO A 717 23.67 -10.11 -4.83
C PRO A 717 24.81 -9.08 -4.87
N MET A 718 26.04 -9.51 -4.59
CA MET A 718 27.22 -8.66 -4.59
C MET A 718 28.08 -8.83 -5.84
N SER A 719 27.68 -9.71 -6.79
CA SER A 719 28.37 -9.93 -8.06
C SER A 719 28.52 -8.65 -8.88
N GLU A 720 29.66 -8.43 -9.50
CA GLU A 720 29.89 -7.29 -10.39
C GLU A 720 29.15 -7.45 -11.73
N ASP A 721 29.01 -8.66 -12.25
CA ASP A 721 28.29 -8.92 -13.50
C ASP A 721 26.79 -8.59 -13.35
N LEU A 722 26.19 -9.03 -12.24
CA LEU A 722 24.81 -8.69 -11.90
C LEU A 722 24.66 -7.20 -11.69
N TRP A 723 25.59 -6.56 -10.99
CA TRP A 723 25.53 -5.14 -10.72
C TRP A 723 25.70 -4.29 -11.99
N ASN A 724 26.58 -4.71 -12.87
CA ASN A 724 26.73 -4.07 -14.17
C ASN A 724 25.45 -4.19 -15.02
N MET A 725 24.79 -5.35 -15.03
CA MET A 725 23.50 -5.51 -15.70
C MET A 725 22.45 -4.59 -15.07
N TRP A 726 22.34 -4.57 -13.75
CA TRP A 726 21.39 -3.73 -13.01
C TRP A 726 21.53 -2.24 -13.37
N THR A 727 22.75 -1.72 -13.27
CA THR A 727 23.01 -0.30 -13.55
C THR A 727 22.95 0.03 -15.05
N THR A 728 23.34 -0.89 -15.92
CA THR A 728 23.21 -0.71 -17.38
C THR A 728 21.74 -0.66 -17.80
N ASN A 729 20.91 -1.61 -17.33
CA ASN A 729 19.49 -1.60 -17.62
C ASN A 729 18.85 -0.30 -17.11
N ALA A 730 19.12 0.09 -15.85
CA ALA A 730 18.59 1.31 -15.29
C ALA A 730 18.98 2.55 -16.11
N THR A 731 20.24 2.63 -16.56
CA THR A 731 20.73 3.75 -17.38
C THR A 731 20.08 3.78 -18.76
N THR A 732 20.09 2.65 -19.46
CA THR A 732 19.48 2.52 -20.79
C THR A 732 17.99 2.87 -20.74
N ASN A 733 17.26 2.27 -19.81
CA ASN A 733 15.83 2.52 -19.66
C ASN A 733 15.56 4.01 -19.38
N THR A 734 16.30 4.61 -18.42
CA THR A 734 16.15 6.05 -18.11
C THR A 734 16.36 6.93 -19.34
N GLU A 735 17.39 6.65 -20.15
CA GLU A 735 17.67 7.40 -21.37
C GLU A 735 16.58 7.22 -22.45
N VAL A 736 16.07 6.00 -22.60
CA VAL A 736 15.00 5.73 -23.57
C VAL A 736 13.71 6.44 -23.17
N PHE A 737 13.29 6.31 -21.92
CA PHE A 737 12.10 7.00 -21.40
C PHE A 737 12.22 8.52 -21.48
N ARG A 738 13.40 9.08 -21.14
CA ARG A 738 13.69 10.51 -21.29
C ARG A 738 13.54 10.99 -22.72
N HIS A 739 14.20 10.32 -23.65
CA HIS A 739 14.28 10.80 -25.04
C HIS A 739 13.02 10.56 -25.86
N LEU A 740 12.30 9.46 -25.62
CA LEU A 740 11.10 9.15 -26.39
C LEU A 740 9.85 9.82 -25.80
N PHE A 741 9.71 9.81 -24.47
CA PHE A 741 8.47 10.19 -23.83
C PHE A 741 8.53 11.48 -23.02
N HIS A 742 9.73 12.05 -22.79
CA HIS A 742 9.94 13.07 -21.78
C HIS A 742 9.31 12.65 -20.44
N ALA A 743 9.66 11.43 -20.02
CA ALA A 743 9.09 10.83 -18.81
C ALA A 743 9.44 11.64 -17.57
N ASP A 744 8.40 12.05 -16.84
CA ASP A 744 8.51 12.82 -15.60
C ASP A 744 8.40 11.85 -14.39
N PRO A 745 9.20 12.07 -13.33
CA PRO A 745 10.28 13.06 -13.12
C PRO A 745 11.59 12.72 -13.82
N ASP A 746 12.41 13.74 -14.08
CA ASP A 746 13.72 13.61 -14.72
C ASP A 746 14.74 14.62 -14.14
N ASP A 747 16.03 14.26 -14.10
CA ASP A 747 17.13 15.10 -13.58
C ASP A 747 17.38 16.36 -14.41
N TYR A 748 16.89 16.47 -15.64
CA TYR A 748 16.99 17.69 -16.46
C TYR A 748 16.01 18.77 -16.01
N VAL A 749 14.96 18.39 -15.25
CA VAL A 749 13.94 19.28 -14.74
C VAL A 749 14.33 19.76 -13.34
N LYS A 750 15.02 20.91 -13.25
CA LYS A 750 15.52 21.45 -11.97
C LYS A 750 14.65 22.57 -11.40
N THR A 751 13.86 23.21 -12.25
CA THR A 751 12.94 24.29 -11.92
C THR A 751 11.56 24.03 -12.52
N PHE A 752 10.53 24.75 -12.04
CA PHE A 752 9.22 24.70 -12.72
C PHE A 752 9.23 25.29 -14.14
N ASN A 753 10.21 26.14 -14.47
CA ASN A 753 10.38 26.58 -15.85
C ASN A 753 10.89 25.44 -16.75
N ASP A 754 11.84 24.65 -16.28
CA ASP A 754 12.31 23.45 -17.00
C ASP A 754 11.17 22.43 -17.14
N TYR A 755 10.38 22.25 -16.08
CA TYR A 755 9.20 21.38 -16.05
C TYR A 755 8.22 21.75 -17.20
N ASN A 756 7.89 23.04 -17.32
CA ASN A 756 7.00 23.53 -18.35
C ASN A 756 7.56 23.38 -19.79
N GLN A 757 8.87 23.30 -19.94
CA GLN A 757 9.53 23.09 -21.23
C GLN A 757 9.70 21.61 -21.57
N PHE A 758 9.86 20.78 -20.56
CA PHE A 758 10.11 19.34 -20.72
C PHE A 758 8.81 18.56 -20.98
N LEU A 759 7.74 18.91 -20.30
CA LEU A 759 6.46 18.23 -20.46
C LEU A 759 5.60 18.85 -21.57
N PRO A 760 4.69 18.05 -22.14
CA PRO A 760 3.70 18.60 -23.07
C PRO A 760 2.79 19.60 -22.37
N PRO A 761 2.12 20.50 -23.12
CA PRO A 761 1.06 21.35 -22.59
C PRO A 761 -0.02 20.52 -21.87
N LYS A 762 -0.68 21.11 -20.86
CA LYS A 762 -1.70 20.41 -20.03
C LYS A 762 -2.87 19.83 -20.83
N GLU A 763 -3.15 20.38 -22.01
CA GLU A 763 -4.22 19.92 -22.91
C GLU A 763 -3.83 18.68 -23.73
N VAL A 764 -2.56 18.28 -23.65
CA VAL A 764 -2.03 17.09 -24.33
C VAL A 764 -1.86 15.98 -23.32
N THR A 765 -2.40 14.80 -23.64
CA THR A 765 -2.26 13.63 -22.79
C THR A 765 -0.78 13.29 -22.57
N ALA A 766 -0.34 13.32 -21.33
CA ALA A 766 1.01 12.94 -20.95
C ALA A 766 1.23 11.42 -21.08
N GLY A 767 2.48 11.00 -21.13
CA GLY A 767 2.85 9.59 -21.19
C GLY A 767 2.98 9.01 -22.60
N HIS A 768 2.58 9.73 -23.63
CA HIS A 768 2.77 9.35 -25.03
C HIS A 768 4.14 9.79 -25.59
N ILE A 769 4.53 9.24 -26.74
CA ILE A 769 5.74 9.70 -27.48
C ILE A 769 5.68 11.23 -27.65
N PHE A 770 6.74 11.90 -27.21
CA PHE A 770 6.81 13.36 -27.26
C PHE A 770 7.03 13.87 -28.67
N ASP A 771 8.05 13.35 -29.39
CA ASP A 771 8.32 13.71 -30.78
C ASP A 771 7.66 12.72 -31.74
N LYS A 772 6.46 13.07 -32.21
CA LYS A 772 5.63 12.25 -33.10
C LYS A 772 6.14 12.24 -34.57
N PHE A 773 7.24 12.96 -34.87
CA PHE A 773 7.82 12.99 -36.22
C PHE A 773 8.96 11.98 -36.39
N GLN A 774 9.33 11.26 -35.34
CA GLN A 774 10.33 10.20 -35.43
C GLN A 774 9.81 9.02 -36.26
N PRO A 775 10.69 8.36 -37.04
CA PRO A 775 10.29 7.17 -37.82
C PRO A 775 9.89 6.01 -36.86
N GLN A 776 8.79 5.34 -37.17
CA GLN A 776 8.28 4.17 -36.42
C GLN A 776 9.39 3.15 -36.04
N GLU A 777 10.19 2.77 -37.05
CA GLU A 777 11.26 1.79 -36.88
C GLU A 777 12.38 2.27 -35.90
N ALA A 778 12.62 3.58 -35.87
CA ALA A 778 13.57 4.15 -34.93
C ALA A 778 13.04 4.08 -33.48
N ILE A 779 11.75 4.35 -33.30
CA ILE A 779 11.06 4.24 -32.00
C ILE A 779 11.08 2.79 -31.54
N ARG A 780 10.65 1.84 -32.38
CA ARG A 780 10.67 0.40 -32.05
C ARG A 780 12.04 -0.09 -31.64
N ARG A 781 13.10 0.32 -32.34
CA ARG A 781 14.48 -0.04 -31.98
C ARG A 781 14.90 0.50 -30.63
N ARG A 782 14.52 1.73 -30.31
CA ARG A 782 14.83 2.33 -29.01
C ARG A 782 14.05 1.67 -27.88
N LEU A 783 12.78 1.35 -28.08
CA LEU A 783 11.96 0.63 -27.13
C LEU A 783 12.46 -0.81 -26.87
N ASP A 784 12.99 -1.47 -27.92
CA ASP A 784 13.56 -2.82 -27.80
C ASP A 784 14.84 -2.88 -26.95
N GLU A 785 15.46 -1.71 -26.69
CA GLU A 785 16.60 -1.59 -25.76
C GLU A 785 16.16 -1.67 -24.30
N ILE A 786 14.89 -1.40 -23.97
CA ILE A 786 14.35 -1.48 -22.61
C ILE A 786 14.31 -2.93 -22.16
N LYS A 787 14.95 -3.24 -21.03
CA LYS A 787 14.91 -4.55 -20.39
C LYS A 787 14.55 -4.39 -18.91
N GLY A 788 13.51 -5.12 -18.49
CA GLY A 788 12.94 -4.98 -17.18
C GLY A 788 12.33 -3.58 -16.96
N HIS A 789 12.27 -3.19 -15.70
CA HIS A 789 11.51 -2.00 -15.30
C HIS A 789 12.35 -0.93 -14.61
N LEU A 790 13.64 -1.22 -14.32
CA LEU A 790 14.51 -0.34 -13.56
C LEU A 790 14.80 0.97 -14.27
N VAL A 791 14.67 2.08 -13.55
CA VAL A 791 15.17 3.40 -13.93
C VAL A 791 15.83 4.06 -12.72
N TRP A 792 16.77 4.99 -12.96
CA TRP A 792 17.37 5.74 -11.87
C TRP A 792 16.37 6.69 -11.22
N MET A 793 16.42 6.81 -9.90
CA MET A 793 15.71 7.86 -9.18
C MET A 793 16.32 9.23 -9.52
N PRO A 794 15.55 10.19 -10.04
CA PRO A 794 16.08 11.51 -10.42
C PRO A 794 16.29 12.38 -9.19
N LEU A 795 17.50 12.38 -8.62
CA LEU A 795 17.83 13.09 -7.39
C LEU A 795 17.95 14.61 -7.56
N ASP A 796 18.17 15.07 -8.78
CA ASP A 796 18.25 16.48 -9.14
C ASP A 796 16.90 17.13 -9.54
N TYR A 797 15.82 16.32 -9.58
CA TYR A 797 14.50 16.79 -9.99
C TYR A 797 13.98 17.92 -9.09
N LEU A 798 13.63 19.06 -9.69
CA LEU A 798 13.13 20.27 -9.01
C LEU A 798 14.01 20.75 -7.83
N LYS A 799 15.31 20.48 -7.86
CA LYS A 799 16.22 20.82 -6.76
C LYS A 799 16.38 22.34 -6.53
N ASP A 800 16.19 23.13 -7.59
CA ASP A 800 16.30 24.58 -7.57
C ASP A 800 14.92 25.25 -7.46
N ALA A 801 13.87 24.48 -7.22
CA ALA A 801 12.50 24.93 -7.02
C ALA A 801 12.08 24.85 -5.55
N ASN A 802 11.20 25.77 -5.13
CA ASN A 802 10.50 25.62 -3.86
C ASN A 802 9.32 24.66 -4.03
N MET A 803 9.51 23.39 -3.68
CA MET A 803 8.49 22.35 -3.88
C MET A 803 7.35 22.45 -2.86
N ALA A 804 7.66 22.81 -1.62
CA ALA A 804 6.71 22.86 -0.51
C ALA A 804 6.63 24.29 0.05
N GLU A 805 5.90 25.16 -0.64
CA GLU A 805 5.67 26.51 -0.15
C GLU A 805 4.78 26.50 1.09
N THR A 806 5.26 27.15 2.17
CA THR A 806 4.50 27.24 3.41
C THR A 806 3.23 28.06 3.21
N GLY A 807 2.07 27.49 3.56
CA GLY A 807 0.77 28.14 3.37
C GLY A 807 -0.33 27.49 4.21
N LEU A 808 -1.57 27.57 3.76
CA LEU A 808 -2.72 27.01 4.48
C LEU A 808 -2.67 25.47 4.55
N GLN A 809 -2.13 24.81 3.54
CA GLN A 809 -2.08 23.35 3.45
C GLN A 809 -0.81 22.77 4.09
N VAL A 810 0.34 23.42 3.91
CA VAL A 810 1.61 22.99 4.51
C VAL A 810 2.06 24.05 5.51
N ASN A 811 1.97 23.71 6.79
CA ASN A 811 2.34 24.60 7.88
C ASN A 811 2.72 23.76 9.11
N THR A 812 3.20 24.39 10.17
CA THR A 812 3.65 23.75 11.42
C THR A 812 2.63 22.80 12.06
N TRP A 813 1.34 22.88 11.71
CA TRP A 813 0.28 22.02 12.23
C TRP A 813 0.00 20.83 11.33
N THR A 814 0.20 20.97 10.03
CA THR A 814 -0.16 19.96 9.03
C THR A 814 1.06 19.24 8.45
N GLU A 815 2.28 19.75 8.64
CA GLU A 815 3.49 19.17 8.05
C GLU A 815 3.74 17.71 8.50
N SER A 816 3.34 17.33 9.73
CA SER A 816 3.44 15.95 10.21
C SER A 816 2.55 14.97 9.42
N VAL A 817 1.57 15.45 8.66
CA VAL A 817 0.73 14.62 7.79
C VAL A 817 1.50 14.16 6.56
N TYR A 818 2.48 14.94 6.12
CA TYR A 818 3.29 14.70 4.93
C TYR A 818 4.66 14.07 5.23
N ALA A 819 5.04 14.01 6.50
CA ALA A 819 6.33 13.48 6.97
C ALA A 819 6.38 11.95 7.10
#